data_69f6a1a078f1297834b145f75a1395c0
#
_entry.id   69f6a1a078f1297834b145f75a1395c0
#
_cell.length_a   1.000
_cell.length_b   1.000
_cell.length_c   1.000
_cell.angle_alpha   90.00
_cell.angle_beta   90.00
_cell.angle_gamma   90.00
#
_symmetry.space_group_name_H-M   'P 1'
#
loop_
_entity.id
_entity.type
_entity.pdbx_description
1 polymer ?
#
loop_
_entity_poly.entity_id
_entity_poly.type
_entity_poly.pdbx_seq_one_letter_code
_entity_poly.pdbx_strand_id
1 'polypeptide(L)'
;MALFKKNIWSLYVLIVLLTLILFAVLGVSKWQANRDDFTEQQHIQVELFSSSVSSLMTSQEALLEVVGHQLAQQSDFTRTASIQIRPILDKLLDTHPAIAAFGLLNPEGDYLAISSNLQLSDQHNLLNDSYTRDSFLEAMSSEKMVLGRTYFQDSLNSLVIPLRKSISIDGKHVDAVMTAGLRLDSTIVFESNAHAGSYNTLTLLRTDNYRQFFSSDIESLDAYLKPVANDLMKRITKNFLEQVNVSVKEAKTGKDTYSFSISDDTYHSLVSAKYIPDYKLWVVGRTDLSHVDGIFVKEFGILFVAFIFLQFGFYFLVKSIAKNEQRTRSQLIYQANHDPLTSLPNRLYMRRNIGKWIEDESEPFSLLFIDIDNFKCVNDTHGHDFGDKVLKQIALRLMRFRSRVSLLVRESSDEFLFLTPLSNEVEIKRLAKRIIEVLSQPYEVESAQFLLGCSIGVARFPEHGKDLDSLLRSADISMYKAKQQQNSYSIFTTEMQDAHLYKMKVEQRLRIAIEKQTLFMVFQPLVRANESIHGVEALVRWIDDELGFVPPDVFIPVAENTGLMQKLGTFIIESSIMQIAHLHRTTEQKIGLSINISVRQFSHRSFSEHLFTTLEKYQLSASCLTLEITESLFIEDVDIVKPIFEALHEKNIKISLDDFGTGYSSLSMLKALPIDELKI
;
A
#
# COMPACT_ATOMS: atom_id res chain seq x y z
N MET A 1 5.12 13.52 -10.21
CA MET A 1 4.60 12.15 -10.09
C MET A 1 5.69 11.07 -9.97
N ALA A 2 6.82 11.15 -10.64
CA ALA A 2 7.90 10.15 -10.54
C ALA A 2 8.64 10.12 -9.18
N LEU A 3 8.75 11.25 -8.47
CA LEU A 3 9.36 11.36 -7.15
C LEU A 3 8.53 10.69 -6.04
N PHE A 4 7.21 10.66 -6.17
CA PHE A 4 6.31 10.04 -5.17
C PHE A 4 6.26 8.50 -5.26
N LYS A 5 6.55 7.92 -6.42
CA LYS A 5 6.60 6.46 -6.59
C LYS A 5 7.77 5.78 -5.87
N LYS A 6 8.78 6.56 -5.44
CA LYS A 6 10.01 6.02 -4.88
C LYS A 6 10.06 5.97 -3.35
N ASN A 7 9.12 6.65 -2.65
CA ASN A 7 9.24 6.71 -1.19
C ASN A 7 7.86 6.83 -0.51
N ILE A 8 7.26 5.70 -0.17
CA ILE A 8 5.99 5.63 0.58
C ILE A 8 6.04 6.44 1.89
N TRP A 9 7.24 6.57 2.48
CA TRP A 9 7.48 7.37 3.68
C TRP A 9 7.37 8.88 3.43
N SER A 10 7.79 9.37 2.26
CA SER A 10 7.61 10.79 1.90
C SER A 10 6.13 11.14 1.74
N LEU A 11 5.35 10.23 1.15
CA LEU A 11 3.91 10.39 1.05
C LEU A 11 3.24 10.35 2.43
N TYR A 12 3.67 9.43 3.29
CA TYR A 12 3.20 9.34 4.68
C TYR A 12 3.45 10.66 5.43
N VAL A 13 4.68 11.20 5.40
CA VAL A 13 5.03 12.47 6.06
C VAL A 13 4.17 13.61 5.54
N LEU A 14 3.95 13.69 4.21
CA LEU A 14 3.10 14.73 3.62
C LEU A 14 1.65 14.64 4.12
N ILE A 15 1.08 13.44 4.17
CA ILE A 15 -0.29 13.23 4.65
C ILE A 15 -0.39 13.58 6.14
N VAL A 16 0.58 13.17 6.96
CA VAL A 16 0.61 13.50 8.40
C VAL A 16 0.68 15.01 8.61
N LEU A 17 1.54 15.72 7.87
CA LEU A 17 1.62 17.17 7.95
C LEU A 17 0.30 17.84 7.53
N LEU A 18 -0.31 17.38 6.43
CA LEU A 18 -1.57 17.94 5.97
C LEU A 18 -2.70 17.73 6.99
N THR A 19 -2.81 16.52 7.54
CA THR A 19 -3.82 16.19 8.55
C THR A 19 -3.60 16.94 9.86
N LEU A 20 -2.35 17.18 10.25
CA LEU A 20 -1.99 17.95 11.43
C LEU A 20 -2.37 19.44 11.26
N ILE A 21 -2.11 20.03 10.10
CA ILE A 21 -2.54 21.39 9.77
C ILE A 21 -4.07 21.49 9.79
N LEU A 22 -4.75 20.55 9.15
CA LEU A 22 -6.22 20.51 9.15
C LEU A 22 -6.79 20.39 10.56
N PHE A 23 -6.20 19.53 11.39
CA PHE A 23 -6.62 19.35 12.78
C PHE A 23 -6.39 20.61 13.62
N ALA A 24 -5.26 21.31 13.41
CA ALA A 24 -4.98 22.59 14.07
C ALA A 24 -6.00 23.67 13.66
N VAL A 25 -6.34 23.76 12.38
CA VAL A 25 -7.37 24.71 11.87
C VAL A 25 -8.73 24.40 12.47
N LEU A 26 -9.11 23.12 12.55
CA LEU A 26 -10.37 22.71 13.21
C LEU A 26 -10.38 23.08 14.69
N GLY A 27 -9.24 22.92 15.39
CA GLY A 27 -9.11 23.31 16.79
C GLY A 27 -9.32 24.80 17.01
N VAL A 28 -8.66 25.64 16.21
CA VAL A 28 -8.84 27.10 16.27
C VAL A 28 -10.27 27.49 15.94
N SER A 29 -10.85 26.94 14.90
CA SER A 29 -12.25 27.20 14.52
C SER A 29 -13.25 26.82 15.62
N LYS A 30 -13.08 25.63 16.23
CA LYS A 30 -13.95 25.18 17.32
C LYS A 30 -13.80 26.06 18.57
N TRP A 31 -12.57 26.47 18.89
CA TRP A 31 -12.31 27.37 20.01
C TRP A 31 -12.98 28.74 19.81
N GLN A 32 -12.89 29.32 18.60
CA GLN A 32 -13.58 30.56 18.26
C GLN A 32 -15.11 30.40 18.34
N ALA A 33 -15.64 29.33 17.72
CA ALA A 33 -17.07 29.07 17.76
C ALA A 33 -17.62 28.95 19.19
N ASN A 34 -16.92 28.26 20.10
CA ASN A 34 -17.34 28.19 21.49
C ASN A 34 -17.37 29.59 22.16
N ARG A 35 -16.38 30.40 21.88
CA ARG A 35 -16.36 31.78 22.44
C ARG A 35 -17.48 32.66 21.89
N ASP A 36 -17.77 32.57 20.61
CA ASP A 36 -18.83 33.30 19.94
C ASP A 36 -20.21 32.86 20.51
N ASP A 37 -20.44 31.57 20.69
CA ASP A 37 -21.66 31.01 21.28
C ASP A 37 -21.89 31.54 22.72
N PHE A 38 -20.83 31.51 23.53
CA PHE A 38 -20.93 32.04 24.90
C PHE A 38 -21.14 33.55 24.91
N THR A 39 -20.57 34.28 23.96
CA THR A 39 -20.78 35.72 23.81
C THR A 39 -22.22 36.02 23.45
N GLU A 40 -22.80 35.29 22.53
CA GLU A 40 -24.20 35.44 22.11
C GLU A 40 -25.17 35.08 23.24
N GLN A 41 -24.93 33.97 23.93
CA GLN A 41 -25.74 33.55 25.08
C GLN A 41 -25.73 34.60 26.19
N GLN A 42 -24.56 35.14 26.52
CA GLN A 42 -24.43 36.16 27.53
C GLN A 42 -25.10 37.47 27.10
N HIS A 43 -24.97 37.86 25.84
CA HIS A 43 -25.64 39.01 25.26
C HIS A 43 -27.16 38.91 25.42
N ILE A 44 -27.74 37.77 25.03
CA ILE A 44 -29.17 37.48 25.15
C ILE A 44 -29.59 37.53 26.63
N GLN A 45 -28.78 36.94 27.51
CA GLN A 45 -29.09 36.92 28.95
C GLN A 45 -29.14 38.34 29.57
N VAL A 46 -28.16 39.18 29.21
CA VAL A 46 -28.14 40.59 29.66
C VAL A 46 -29.32 41.35 29.08
N GLU A 47 -29.69 41.11 27.83
CA GLU A 47 -30.84 41.73 27.18
C GLU A 47 -32.16 41.40 27.88
N LEU A 48 -32.39 40.11 28.14
CA LEU A 48 -33.57 39.60 28.85
C LEU A 48 -33.63 40.15 30.29
N PHE A 49 -32.50 40.11 31.01
CA PHE A 49 -32.45 40.60 32.37
C PHE A 49 -32.68 42.12 32.46
N SER A 50 -32.08 42.88 31.51
CA SER A 50 -32.30 44.32 31.43
C SER A 50 -33.77 44.71 31.17
N SER A 51 -34.42 43.95 30.28
CA SER A 51 -35.85 44.13 29.99
C SER A 51 -36.72 43.79 31.16
N SER A 52 -36.41 42.72 31.90
CA SER A 52 -37.12 42.29 33.08
C SER A 52 -36.98 43.32 34.21
N VAL A 53 -35.75 43.82 34.43
CA VAL A 53 -35.48 44.87 35.41
C VAL A 53 -36.22 46.17 35.04
N SER A 54 -36.14 46.57 33.76
CA SER A 54 -36.84 47.79 33.30
C SER A 54 -38.35 47.68 33.48
N SER A 55 -38.94 46.53 33.13
CA SER A 55 -40.40 46.31 33.36
C SER A 55 -40.78 46.32 34.81
N LEU A 56 -39.95 45.66 35.67
CA LEU A 56 -40.17 45.70 37.12
C LEU A 56 -40.13 47.15 37.67
N MET A 57 -39.10 47.92 37.32
CA MET A 57 -38.95 49.30 37.83
C MET A 57 -40.07 50.18 37.31
N THR A 58 -40.51 50.08 36.09
CA THR A 58 -41.63 50.82 35.52
C THR A 58 -42.93 50.48 36.24
N SER A 59 -43.15 49.20 36.54
CA SER A 59 -44.33 48.78 37.32
C SER A 59 -44.31 49.37 38.76
N GLN A 60 -43.15 49.36 39.43
CA GLN A 60 -43.01 49.94 40.77
C GLN A 60 -43.12 51.44 40.72
N GLU A 61 -42.59 52.14 39.73
CA GLU A 61 -42.72 53.57 39.53
C GLU A 61 -44.20 53.97 39.42
N ALA A 62 -44.95 53.28 38.56
CA ALA A 62 -46.36 53.52 38.37
C ALA A 62 -47.17 53.28 39.68
N LEU A 63 -46.82 52.23 40.43
CA LEU A 63 -47.44 51.95 41.72
C LEU A 63 -47.19 53.09 42.70
N LEU A 64 -45.94 53.53 42.90
CA LEU A 64 -45.55 54.57 43.79
C LEU A 64 -46.18 55.93 43.42
N GLU A 65 -46.27 56.23 42.13
CA GLU A 65 -46.86 57.43 41.57
C GLU A 65 -48.37 57.50 41.86
N VAL A 66 -49.11 56.44 41.53
CA VAL A 66 -50.58 56.41 41.75
C VAL A 66 -50.92 56.43 43.23
N VAL A 67 -50.24 55.56 44.00
CA VAL A 67 -50.49 55.54 45.48
C VAL A 67 -50.03 56.78 46.12
N GLY A 68 -48.87 57.32 45.78
CA GLY A 68 -48.32 58.55 46.31
C GLY A 68 -49.26 59.76 46.08
N HIS A 69 -49.79 59.91 44.85
CA HIS A 69 -50.79 60.95 44.54
C HIS A 69 -52.08 60.82 45.36
N GLN A 70 -52.58 59.58 45.44
CA GLN A 70 -53.79 59.35 46.21
C GLN A 70 -53.62 59.70 47.69
N LEU A 71 -52.49 59.34 48.29
CA LEU A 71 -52.18 59.59 49.68
C LEU A 71 -51.85 61.05 49.92
N ALA A 72 -51.15 61.75 49.06
CA ALA A 72 -50.84 63.16 49.17
C ALA A 72 -52.07 64.04 49.06
N GLN A 73 -53.03 63.68 48.20
CA GLN A 73 -54.32 64.43 48.10
C GLN A 73 -55.23 64.28 49.37
N GLN A 74 -55.07 63.16 50.06
CA GLN A 74 -55.87 62.85 51.24
C GLN A 74 -55.28 63.34 52.58
N SER A 75 -54.03 63.83 52.55
CA SER A 75 -53.30 64.24 53.77
C SER A 75 -53.15 65.72 53.89
N ASP A 76 -53.45 66.26 55.09
CA ASP A 76 -53.13 67.61 55.45
C ASP A 76 -51.68 67.82 55.90
N PHE A 77 -50.77 66.86 55.49
CA PHE A 77 -49.33 66.79 55.82
C PHE A 77 -49.02 66.93 57.32
N THR A 78 -50.00 66.63 58.19
CA THR A 78 -49.89 66.67 59.65
C THR A 78 -49.64 65.29 60.25
N ARG A 79 -49.08 65.19 61.46
CA ARG A 79 -48.87 63.93 62.22
C ARG A 79 -50.15 63.09 62.38
N THR A 80 -51.32 63.67 62.32
CA THR A 80 -52.61 62.96 62.34
C THR A 80 -52.92 62.16 61.09
N ALA A 81 -52.35 62.54 59.98
CA ALA A 81 -52.45 61.80 58.70
C ALA A 81 -51.83 60.40 58.81
N SER A 82 -50.82 60.20 59.64
CA SER A 82 -50.15 58.88 59.81
C SER A 82 -51.17 57.80 60.25
N ILE A 83 -52.16 58.09 61.06
CA ILE A 83 -53.15 57.12 61.54
C ILE A 83 -54.09 56.65 60.41
N GLN A 84 -54.38 57.50 59.44
CA GLN A 84 -55.27 57.19 58.30
C GLN A 84 -54.54 56.51 57.14
N ILE A 85 -53.30 56.86 56.94
CA ILE A 85 -52.50 56.38 55.82
C ILE A 85 -51.91 54.99 56.09
N ARG A 86 -51.47 54.69 57.32
CA ARG A 86 -50.82 53.42 57.69
C ARG A 86 -51.64 52.17 57.31
N PRO A 87 -52.95 52.09 57.57
CA PRO A 87 -53.73 50.92 57.14
C PRO A 87 -53.76 50.70 55.62
N ILE A 88 -53.63 51.75 54.81
CA ILE A 88 -53.58 51.68 53.38
C ILE A 88 -52.22 51.09 52.91
N LEU A 89 -51.13 51.59 53.53
CA LEU A 89 -49.78 51.07 53.27
C LEU A 89 -49.66 49.61 53.68
N ASP A 90 -50.25 49.21 54.82
CA ASP A 90 -50.24 47.82 55.29
C ASP A 90 -51.01 46.91 54.32
N LYS A 91 -52.17 47.35 53.82
CA LYS A 91 -52.93 46.59 52.82
C LYS A 91 -52.23 46.46 51.50
N LEU A 92 -51.46 47.46 51.05
CA LEU A 92 -50.62 47.44 49.89
C LEU A 92 -49.45 46.44 50.07
N LEU A 93 -48.89 46.43 51.30
CA LEU A 93 -47.82 45.50 51.64
C LEU A 93 -48.26 44.02 51.50
N ASP A 94 -49.47 43.71 51.98
CA ASP A 94 -50.08 42.37 51.90
C ASP A 94 -50.24 41.88 50.46
N THR A 95 -50.50 42.86 49.55
CA THR A 95 -50.70 42.53 48.12
C THR A 95 -49.43 42.56 47.30
N HIS A 96 -48.31 43.04 47.85
CA HIS A 96 -47.01 43.17 47.14
C HIS A 96 -45.87 42.57 47.97
N PRO A 97 -45.74 41.26 48.05
CA PRO A 97 -44.75 40.56 48.88
C PRO A 97 -43.29 40.91 48.53
N ALA A 98 -43.05 41.37 47.31
CA ALA A 98 -41.72 41.84 46.88
C ALA A 98 -41.30 43.14 47.53
N ILE A 99 -42.25 43.90 48.18
CA ILE A 99 -41.98 45.16 48.89
C ILE A 99 -41.75 44.87 50.34
N ALA A 100 -40.64 45.38 50.86
CA ALA A 100 -40.26 45.27 52.26
C ALA A 100 -41.09 46.23 53.18
N ALA A 101 -41.33 47.45 52.73
CA ALA A 101 -42.09 48.44 53.40
C ALA A 101 -42.49 49.57 52.45
N PHE A 102 -43.57 50.30 52.78
CA PHE A 102 -43.94 51.54 52.13
C PHE A 102 -43.83 52.69 53.10
N GLY A 103 -43.52 53.92 52.63
CA GLY A 103 -43.50 55.11 53.41
C GLY A 103 -43.84 56.35 52.59
N LEU A 104 -44.42 57.33 53.19
CA LEU A 104 -44.65 58.68 52.64
C LEU A 104 -43.84 59.66 53.46
N LEU A 105 -43.09 60.57 52.80
CA LEU A 105 -42.21 61.52 53.41
C LEU A 105 -42.64 62.97 53.01
N ASN A 106 -42.33 63.91 53.84
CA ASN A 106 -42.40 65.33 53.49
C ASN A 106 -41.11 65.73 52.71
N PRO A 107 -41.10 66.97 52.12
CA PRO A 107 -39.91 67.48 51.45
C PRO A 107 -38.68 67.68 52.34
N GLU A 108 -38.86 67.78 53.65
CA GLU A 108 -37.83 67.89 54.68
C GLU A 108 -37.21 66.51 55.05
N GLY A 109 -37.73 65.42 54.52
CA GLY A 109 -37.18 64.06 54.73
C GLY A 109 -37.76 63.34 55.98
N ASP A 110 -38.79 63.87 56.62
CA ASP A 110 -39.46 63.23 57.75
C ASP A 110 -40.56 62.30 57.25
N TYR A 111 -40.75 61.17 57.91
CA TYR A 111 -41.84 60.25 57.60
C TYR A 111 -43.17 60.79 58.02
N LEU A 112 -44.10 61.03 57.11
CA LEU A 112 -45.51 61.31 57.37
C LEU A 112 -46.26 60.01 57.73
N ALA A 113 -45.96 58.96 57.11
CA ALA A 113 -46.48 57.61 57.38
C ALA A 113 -45.56 56.52 56.92
N ILE A 114 -45.59 55.36 57.62
CA ILE A 114 -44.85 54.16 57.23
C ILE A 114 -45.68 52.93 57.57
N SER A 115 -45.51 51.86 56.80
CA SER A 115 -46.12 50.52 57.00
C SER A 115 -45.75 49.99 58.40
N SER A 116 -46.64 49.23 59.02
CA SER A 116 -46.53 48.82 60.43
C SER A 116 -45.42 47.79 60.69
N ASN A 117 -44.94 47.16 59.70
CA ASN A 117 -43.84 46.14 59.76
C ASN A 117 -42.46 46.78 60.04
N LEU A 118 -42.31 48.10 59.93
CA LEU A 118 -41.08 48.78 60.27
C LEU A 118 -41.34 49.67 61.53
N GLN A 119 -40.50 49.50 62.53
CA GLN A 119 -40.46 50.37 63.72
C GLN A 119 -39.31 51.35 63.54
N LEU A 120 -39.65 52.58 63.20
CA LEU A 120 -38.68 53.67 63.18
C LEU A 120 -38.79 54.46 64.44
N SER A 121 -37.66 55.01 64.94
CA SER A 121 -37.67 55.99 66.00
C SER A 121 -38.38 57.29 65.57
N ASP A 122 -39.07 57.98 66.46
CA ASP A 122 -39.81 59.21 66.14
C ASP A 122 -38.96 60.33 65.54
N GLN A 123 -37.64 60.21 65.46
CA GLN A 123 -36.66 61.16 64.90
C GLN A 123 -35.96 60.74 63.67
N HIS A 124 -36.43 59.64 62.98
CA HIS A 124 -35.76 59.15 61.79
C HIS A 124 -36.06 60.03 60.57
N ASN A 125 -35.05 60.79 60.13
CA ASN A 125 -35.11 61.68 58.98
C ASN A 125 -34.08 61.17 57.94
N LEU A 126 -34.52 60.99 56.69
CA LEU A 126 -33.66 60.42 55.59
C LEU A 126 -32.49 61.31 55.22
N LEU A 127 -32.51 62.58 55.53
CA LEU A 127 -31.43 63.55 55.30
C LEU A 127 -30.26 63.38 56.30
N ASN A 128 -30.52 62.78 57.46
CA ASN A 128 -29.52 62.58 58.49
C ASN A 128 -28.63 61.33 58.26
N ASP A 129 -29.08 60.42 57.39
CA ASP A 129 -28.34 59.22 57.11
C ASP A 129 -27.63 59.34 55.74
N SER A 130 -26.32 59.15 55.73
CA SER A 130 -25.49 59.28 54.53
C SER A 130 -25.88 58.27 53.42
N TYR A 131 -26.46 57.13 53.75
CA TYR A 131 -26.91 56.14 52.79
C TYR A 131 -28.20 56.52 52.07
N THR A 132 -29.08 57.23 52.73
CA THR A 132 -30.42 57.55 52.23
C THR A 132 -30.51 58.94 51.62
N ARG A 133 -29.68 59.87 52.13
CA ARG A 133 -29.68 61.32 51.79
C ARG A 133 -29.56 61.58 50.31
N ASP A 134 -28.51 60.97 49.65
CA ASP A 134 -28.22 61.32 48.28
C ASP A 134 -29.37 60.91 47.35
N SER A 135 -29.95 59.73 47.53
CA SER A 135 -31.09 59.27 46.75
C SER A 135 -32.39 59.98 47.04
N PHE A 136 -32.56 60.50 48.25
CA PHE A 136 -33.71 61.31 48.55
C PHE A 136 -33.62 62.70 47.87
N LEU A 137 -32.48 63.39 47.95
CA LEU A 137 -32.25 64.67 47.26
C LEU A 137 -32.33 64.52 45.75
N GLU A 138 -31.86 63.41 45.20
CA GLU A 138 -32.01 63.12 43.77
C GLU A 138 -33.48 62.91 43.40
N ALA A 139 -34.27 62.22 44.20
CA ALA A 139 -35.71 62.06 44.00
C ALA A 139 -36.47 63.36 43.99
N MET A 140 -36.13 64.34 44.90
CA MET A 140 -36.69 65.66 44.90
C MET A 140 -36.50 66.46 43.61
N SER A 141 -35.48 66.15 42.86
CA SER A 141 -35.13 66.83 41.57
C SER A 141 -35.45 66.03 40.33
N SER A 142 -36.01 64.81 40.46
CA SER A 142 -36.25 63.87 39.38
C SER A 142 -37.72 63.60 39.16
N GLU A 143 -38.15 63.67 37.88
CA GLU A 143 -39.51 63.22 37.52
C GLU A 143 -39.61 61.69 37.47
N LYS A 144 -38.48 60.97 37.35
CA LYS A 144 -38.43 59.51 37.35
C LYS A 144 -38.17 58.99 38.77
N MET A 145 -38.59 57.75 39.00
CA MET A 145 -38.28 57.04 40.25
C MET A 145 -36.77 56.89 40.42
N VAL A 146 -36.26 57.18 41.60
CA VAL A 146 -34.83 57.09 41.95
C VAL A 146 -34.61 55.88 42.85
N LEU A 147 -33.56 55.11 42.54
CA LEU A 147 -33.11 53.98 43.33
C LEU A 147 -32.01 54.42 44.29
N GLY A 148 -32.21 54.17 45.63
CA GLY A 148 -31.13 54.29 46.59
C GLY A 148 -30.11 53.15 46.52
N ARG A 149 -29.08 53.24 47.39
CA ARG A 149 -28.12 52.13 47.53
C ARG A 149 -28.79 50.94 48.22
N THR A 150 -28.50 49.71 47.76
CA THR A 150 -28.95 48.49 48.43
C THR A 150 -28.34 48.43 49.83
N TYR A 151 -29.14 48.14 50.82
CA TYR A 151 -28.71 47.98 52.20
C TYR A 151 -29.43 46.79 52.86
N PHE A 152 -28.83 46.27 53.92
CA PHE A 152 -29.45 45.22 54.71
C PHE A 152 -30.39 45.86 55.77
N GLN A 153 -31.63 45.41 55.77
CA GLN A 153 -32.62 45.84 56.73
C GLN A 153 -32.75 44.77 57.83
N ASP A 154 -32.14 45.07 58.99
CA ASP A 154 -32.05 44.13 60.13
C ASP A 154 -33.42 43.61 60.59
N SER A 155 -34.42 44.51 60.71
CA SER A 155 -35.76 44.14 61.14
C SER A 155 -36.52 43.19 60.22
N LEU A 156 -36.13 43.15 58.99
CA LEU A 156 -36.74 42.32 57.97
C LEU A 156 -35.80 41.15 57.49
N ASN A 157 -34.58 41.11 58.03
CA ASN A 157 -33.54 40.17 57.68
C ASN A 157 -33.39 39.98 56.15
N SER A 158 -33.41 41.12 55.45
CA SER A 158 -33.40 41.09 53.96
C SER A 158 -32.60 42.27 53.36
N LEU A 159 -32.00 42.07 52.24
CA LEU A 159 -31.41 43.09 51.37
C LEU A 159 -32.51 43.84 50.62
N VAL A 160 -32.47 45.18 50.70
CA VAL A 160 -33.52 46.04 50.18
C VAL A 160 -32.95 47.10 49.25
N ILE A 161 -33.58 47.29 48.10
CA ILE A 161 -33.34 48.41 47.19
C ILE A 161 -34.37 49.49 47.51
N PRO A 162 -33.99 50.69 48.05
CA PRO A 162 -34.92 51.74 48.26
C PRO A 162 -35.34 52.42 46.97
N LEU A 163 -36.63 52.49 46.74
CA LEU A 163 -37.27 53.15 45.61
C LEU A 163 -37.89 54.43 46.09
N ARG A 164 -37.69 55.59 45.41
CA ARG A 164 -38.20 56.88 45.77
C ARG A 164 -38.78 57.57 44.55
N LYS A 165 -40.05 58.05 44.71
CA LYS A 165 -40.75 58.79 43.66
C LYS A 165 -41.27 60.10 44.25
N SER A 166 -40.87 61.22 43.65
CA SER A 166 -41.43 62.51 43.97
C SER A 166 -42.89 62.60 43.52
N ILE A 167 -43.71 63.16 44.36
CA ILE A 167 -45.15 63.41 44.15
C ILE A 167 -45.39 64.88 44.12
N SER A 168 -46.03 65.38 43.04
CA SER A 168 -46.43 66.78 42.90
C SER A 168 -47.92 66.82 42.56
N ILE A 169 -48.70 67.51 43.31
CA ILE A 169 -50.15 67.63 43.12
C ILE A 169 -50.45 68.72 42.08
N ASP A 170 -49.72 69.81 42.10
CA ASP A 170 -49.94 70.97 41.24
C ASP A 170 -48.98 71.01 40.01
N GLY A 171 -48.04 70.03 39.94
CA GLY A 171 -47.00 69.93 38.89
C GLY A 171 -45.89 70.99 38.98
N LYS A 172 -45.87 71.84 40.09
CA LYS A 172 -44.90 72.93 40.26
C LYS A 172 -43.93 72.70 41.40
N HIS A 173 -44.39 72.06 42.46
CA HIS A 173 -43.57 71.77 43.63
C HIS A 173 -43.68 70.29 44.00
N VAL A 174 -42.70 69.76 44.67
CA VAL A 174 -42.76 68.40 45.25
C VAL A 174 -43.46 68.52 46.59
N ASP A 175 -44.64 67.89 46.71
CA ASP A 175 -45.43 67.90 47.88
C ASP A 175 -45.08 66.78 48.87
N ALA A 176 -44.67 65.65 48.33
CA ALA A 176 -44.27 64.49 49.10
C ALA A 176 -43.30 63.58 48.30
N VAL A 177 -42.64 62.68 49.00
CA VAL A 177 -41.86 61.58 48.37
C VAL A 177 -42.43 60.22 48.82
N MET A 178 -42.95 59.47 47.85
CA MET A 178 -43.36 58.10 48.12
C MET A 178 -42.12 57.20 48.07
N THR A 179 -41.91 56.37 49.08
CA THR A 179 -40.80 55.43 49.16
C THR A 179 -41.27 54.00 49.35
N ALA A 180 -40.56 53.06 48.79
CA ALA A 180 -40.74 51.65 49.06
C ALA A 180 -39.37 50.94 49.09
N GLY A 181 -39.28 49.84 49.81
CA GLY A 181 -38.13 48.99 49.84
C GLY A 181 -38.37 47.72 48.98
N LEU A 182 -37.68 47.54 47.89
CA LEU A 182 -37.78 46.34 47.05
C LEU A 182 -36.86 45.26 47.62
N ARG A 183 -37.40 44.11 47.98
CA ARG A 183 -36.64 42.96 48.51
C ARG A 183 -35.96 42.20 47.39
N LEU A 184 -34.69 41.88 47.56
CA LEU A 184 -33.95 41.10 46.59
C LEU A 184 -34.31 39.59 46.64
N ASP A 185 -34.53 39.06 47.85
CA ASP A 185 -34.84 37.65 48.13
C ASP A 185 -36.24 37.19 47.76
N SER A 186 -37.17 38.12 47.61
CA SER A 186 -38.58 37.86 47.34
C SER A 186 -39.04 38.39 45.97
N THR A 187 -38.13 38.86 45.17
CA THR A 187 -38.40 39.39 43.82
C THR A 187 -38.05 38.34 42.76
N ILE A 188 -39.07 37.84 42.09
CA ILE A 188 -38.90 36.76 41.05
C ILE A 188 -37.79 37.07 40.04
N VAL A 189 -37.67 38.33 39.61
CA VAL A 189 -36.63 38.74 38.65
C VAL A 189 -35.22 38.52 39.20
N PHE A 190 -35.01 38.79 40.50
CA PHE A 190 -33.71 38.61 41.13
C PHE A 190 -33.51 37.17 41.57
N GLU A 191 -34.50 36.51 42.13
CA GLU A 191 -34.46 35.13 42.59
C GLU A 191 -34.19 34.14 41.42
N SER A 192 -34.88 34.28 40.29
CA SER A 192 -34.70 33.44 39.14
C SER A 192 -33.31 33.56 38.51
N ASN A 193 -32.60 34.66 38.74
CA ASN A 193 -31.26 34.90 38.23
C ASN A 193 -30.16 34.71 39.30
N ALA A 194 -30.54 34.44 40.56
CA ALA A 194 -29.61 34.24 41.67
C ALA A 194 -28.68 33.00 41.49
N HIS A 195 -29.12 32.02 40.72
CA HIS A 195 -28.45 30.74 40.55
C HIS A 195 -27.91 30.52 39.12
N ALA A 196 -27.47 31.59 38.44
CA ALA A 196 -26.98 31.56 37.06
C ALA A 196 -25.66 30.73 36.84
N GLY A 197 -25.24 29.98 37.87
CA GLY A 197 -24.02 29.17 37.85
C GLY A 197 -22.79 29.96 38.32
N SER A 198 -21.82 29.28 38.93
CA SER A 198 -20.61 29.93 39.48
C SER A 198 -19.71 30.60 38.42
N TYR A 199 -19.88 30.23 37.15
CA TYR A 199 -19.07 30.76 36.03
C TYR A 199 -19.74 31.96 35.32
N ASN A 200 -21.03 32.20 35.55
CA ASN A 200 -21.79 33.27 34.91
C ASN A 200 -22.47 34.12 35.99
N THR A 201 -22.20 35.42 36.03
CA THR A 201 -22.72 36.32 37.03
C THR A 201 -23.44 37.50 36.39
N LEU A 202 -24.59 37.85 36.93
CA LEU A 202 -25.33 39.05 36.57
C LEU A 202 -25.19 40.10 37.70
N THR A 203 -24.91 41.30 37.31
CA THR A 203 -24.76 42.44 38.25
C THR A 203 -25.62 43.57 37.75
N LEU A 204 -26.42 44.16 38.69
CA LEU A 204 -27.09 45.43 38.48
C LEU A 204 -26.27 46.51 39.22
N LEU A 205 -25.73 47.48 38.46
CA LEU A 205 -24.76 48.43 38.94
C LEU A 205 -25.29 49.88 38.76
N ARG A 206 -25.23 50.70 39.83
CA ARG A 206 -25.51 52.11 39.74
C ARG A 206 -24.36 52.89 39.08
N THR A 207 -24.66 54.12 38.68
CA THR A 207 -23.65 55.02 38.09
C THR A 207 -22.55 55.45 39.06
N ASP A 208 -22.76 55.32 40.38
CA ASP A 208 -21.77 55.56 41.46
C ASP A 208 -20.96 54.26 41.78
N ASN A 209 -21.09 53.23 40.95
CA ASN A 209 -20.39 51.92 41.03
C ASN A 209 -20.80 51.06 42.25
N TYR A 210 -21.93 51.36 42.94
CA TYR A 210 -22.48 50.44 43.92
C TYR A 210 -23.38 49.37 43.23
N ARG A 211 -23.27 48.14 43.70
CA ARG A 211 -24.11 47.06 43.22
C ARG A 211 -25.52 47.20 43.79
N GLN A 212 -26.51 47.04 42.92
CA GLN A 212 -27.93 46.93 43.35
C GLN A 212 -28.31 45.44 43.47
N PHE A 213 -27.74 44.60 42.64
CA PHE A 213 -27.92 43.15 42.65
C PHE A 213 -26.64 42.51 42.18
N PHE A 214 -26.29 41.34 42.75
CA PHE A 214 -25.15 40.53 42.35
C PHE A 214 -25.49 39.04 42.50
N SER A 215 -25.65 38.30 41.38
CA SER A 215 -26.23 36.97 41.37
C SER A 215 -25.37 35.87 42.05
N SER A 216 -24.08 36.08 42.16
CA SER A 216 -23.20 35.06 42.78
C SER A 216 -23.07 35.20 44.31
N ASP A 217 -23.55 36.28 44.87
CA ASP A 217 -23.33 36.58 46.30
C ASP A 217 -24.43 37.50 46.81
N ILE A 218 -25.68 37.05 46.72
CA ILE A 218 -26.86 37.81 47.14
C ILE A 218 -26.81 38.09 48.62
N GLU A 219 -26.33 37.21 49.47
CA GLU A 219 -26.31 37.29 50.92
C GLU A 219 -25.09 38.04 51.47
N SER A 220 -24.12 38.38 50.64
CA SER A 220 -22.91 39.07 51.06
C SER A 220 -23.14 40.56 51.20
N LEU A 221 -23.22 41.01 52.44
CA LEU A 221 -23.38 42.44 52.79
C LEU A 221 -22.20 43.26 52.21
N ASP A 222 -21.00 42.74 52.24
CA ASP A 222 -19.80 43.45 51.76
C ASP A 222 -19.87 43.78 50.27
N ALA A 223 -20.56 42.97 49.46
CA ALA A 223 -20.70 43.19 48.01
C ALA A 223 -21.54 44.45 47.71
N TYR A 224 -22.43 44.87 48.64
CA TYR A 224 -23.35 46.01 48.49
C TYR A 224 -22.90 47.27 49.21
N LEU A 225 -22.16 47.11 50.30
CA LEU A 225 -21.70 48.26 51.13
C LEU A 225 -20.49 48.98 50.48
N LYS A 226 -19.75 48.33 49.67
CA LYS A 226 -18.54 48.86 48.99
C LYS A 226 -18.74 49.02 47.48
N PRO A 227 -18.31 50.19 46.94
CA PRO A 227 -18.35 50.32 45.46
C PRO A 227 -17.41 49.32 44.84
N VAL A 228 -17.64 48.93 43.53
CA VAL A 228 -16.68 48.14 42.72
C VAL A 228 -15.34 48.86 42.70
N ALA A 229 -14.26 48.15 42.92
CA ALA A 229 -12.94 48.74 43.04
C ALA A 229 -12.59 49.59 41.79
N ASN A 230 -12.11 50.81 42.09
CA ASN A 230 -11.80 51.77 41.00
C ASN A 230 -10.81 51.24 39.96
N ASP A 231 -9.88 50.41 40.35
CA ASP A 231 -8.92 49.80 39.45
C ASP A 231 -9.60 48.81 38.48
N LEU A 232 -10.55 48.00 38.96
CA LEU A 232 -11.36 47.13 38.12
C LEU A 232 -12.24 47.97 37.15
N MET A 233 -12.86 49.05 37.63
CA MET A 233 -13.65 49.92 36.76
C MET A 233 -12.83 50.62 35.69
N LYS A 234 -11.61 51.04 35.99
CA LYS A 234 -10.67 51.58 34.99
C LYS A 234 -10.34 50.53 33.92
N ARG A 235 -10.06 49.29 34.31
CA ARG A 235 -9.78 48.19 33.40
C ARG A 235 -10.99 47.85 32.50
N ILE A 236 -12.16 47.74 33.10
CA ILE A 236 -13.41 47.53 32.35
C ILE A 236 -13.60 48.65 31.32
N THR A 237 -13.48 49.91 31.72
CA THR A 237 -13.66 51.07 30.85
C THR A 237 -12.63 51.11 29.71
N LYS A 238 -11.38 50.76 29.99
CA LYS A 238 -10.32 50.68 29.00
C LYS A 238 -10.61 49.61 27.96
N ASN A 239 -10.86 48.35 28.38
CA ASN A 239 -11.17 47.23 27.48
C ASN A 239 -12.45 47.47 26.67
N PHE A 240 -13.47 48.09 27.29
CA PHE A 240 -14.68 48.48 26.61
C PHE A 240 -14.38 49.46 25.45
N LEU A 241 -13.64 50.54 25.72
CA LEU A 241 -13.30 51.54 24.71
C LEU A 241 -12.46 50.94 23.58
N GLU A 242 -11.48 50.10 23.91
CA GLU A 242 -10.57 49.51 22.92
C GLU A 242 -11.26 48.49 22.02
N GLN A 243 -12.20 47.71 22.53
CA GLN A 243 -12.85 46.61 21.77
C GLN A 243 -14.16 47.03 21.11
N VAL A 244 -14.95 47.88 21.78
CA VAL A 244 -16.28 48.29 21.30
C VAL A 244 -16.21 49.57 20.47
N ASN A 245 -15.17 50.38 20.67
CA ASN A 245 -14.95 51.66 19.98
C ASN A 245 -16.11 52.69 20.21
N VAL A 246 -16.78 52.58 21.35
CA VAL A 246 -17.87 53.48 21.78
C VAL A 246 -17.49 54.05 23.15
N SER A 247 -17.69 55.33 23.37
CA SER A 247 -17.44 55.91 24.70
C SER A 247 -18.51 55.49 25.68
N VAL A 248 -18.16 55.41 26.99
CA VAL A 248 -19.15 55.13 28.04
C VAL A 248 -20.28 56.17 28.08
N LYS A 249 -20.02 57.41 27.66
CA LYS A 249 -21.05 58.44 27.54
C LYS A 249 -22.07 58.17 26.47
N GLU A 250 -21.58 57.73 25.30
CA GLU A 250 -22.43 57.30 24.16
C GLU A 250 -23.22 56.06 24.49
N ALA A 251 -22.59 55.07 25.13
CA ALA A 251 -23.26 53.85 25.56
C ALA A 251 -24.42 54.10 26.57
N LYS A 252 -24.36 55.17 27.35
CA LYS A 252 -25.44 55.61 28.23
C LYS A 252 -26.66 56.23 27.53
N THR A 253 -26.48 56.59 26.26
CA THR A 253 -27.59 57.17 25.47
C THR A 253 -28.16 56.12 24.49
N GLY A 254 -27.41 55.06 24.21
CA GLY A 254 -27.81 53.95 23.35
C GLY A 254 -28.74 52.96 24.06
N LYS A 255 -29.41 52.14 23.26
CA LYS A 255 -30.24 51.02 23.73
C LYS A 255 -29.56 49.65 23.52
N ASP A 256 -28.34 49.69 23.04
CA ASP A 256 -27.63 48.46 22.61
C ASP A 256 -26.95 47.76 23.80
N THR A 257 -26.79 46.45 23.66
CA THR A 257 -25.99 45.64 24.57
C THR A 257 -24.59 45.48 23.96
N TYR A 258 -23.56 45.73 24.72
CA TYR A 258 -22.16 45.70 24.27
C TYR A 258 -21.45 44.53 24.93
N SER A 259 -20.72 43.76 24.14
CA SER A 259 -19.94 42.62 24.63
C SER A 259 -18.45 42.83 24.34
N PHE A 260 -17.60 42.54 25.31
CA PHE A 260 -16.14 42.65 25.23
C PHE A 260 -15.48 41.67 26.20
N SER A 261 -14.19 41.42 26.04
CA SER A 261 -13.43 40.54 26.93
C SER A 261 -12.45 41.32 27.81
N ILE A 262 -12.25 40.83 29.02
CA ILE A 262 -11.20 41.30 29.93
C ILE A 262 -10.26 40.12 30.13
N SER A 263 -9.00 40.26 29.71
CA SER A 263 -7.99 39.21 29.88
C SER A 263 -6.73 39.87 30.41
N ASP A 264 -6.50 39.69 31.70
CA ASP A 264 -5.27 40.09 32.40
C ASP A 264 -4.89 39.02 33.43
N ASP A 265 -3.81 39.22 34.17
CA ASP A 265 -3.33 38.27 35.19
C ASP A 265 -4.34 37.92 36.28
N THR A 266 -5.37 38.75 36.46
CA THR A 266 -6.36 38.63 37.55
C THR A 266 -7.74 38.24 37.03
N TYR A 267 -8.10 38.70 35.84
CA TYR A 267 -9.43 38.54 35.28
C TYR A 267 -9.34 37.99 33.86
N HIS A 268 -9.96 36.87 33.62
CA HIS A 268 -10.11 36.26 32.30
C HIS A 268 -11.61 36.02 32.07
N SER A 269 -12.30 37.03 31.57
CA SER A 269 -13.76 37.03 31.55
C SER A 269 -14.32 37.71 30.30
N LEU A 270 -15.42 37.17 29.82
CA LEU A 270 -16.31 37.82 28.87
C LEU A 270 -17.30 38.69 29.65
N VAL A 271 -17.52 39.89 29.18
CA VAL A 271 -18.43 40.87 29.81
C VAL A 271 -19.40 41.38 28.75
N SER A 272 -20.70 41.35 29.08
CA SER A 272 -21.74 42.05 28.31
C SER A 272 -22.41 43.07 29.20
N ALA A 273 -22.64 44.27 28.68
CA ALA A 273 -23.20 45.37 29.46
C ALA A 273 -24.27 46.13 28.68
N LYS A 274 -25.37 46.46 29.36
CA LYS A 274 -26.46 47.33 28.84
C LYS A 274 -26.83 48.37 29.85
N TYR A 275 -27.05 49.60 29.40
CA TYR A 275 -27.48 50.69 30.24
C TYR A 275 -29.01 50.90 30.19
N ILE A 276 -29.63 51.10 31.31
CA ILE A 276 -31.06 51.47 31.47
C ILE A 276 -31.11 52.96 31.83
N PRO A 277 -31.39 53.88 30.88
CA PRO A 277 -31.26 55.29 31.05
C PRO A 277 -32.28 55.87 32.13
N ASP A 278 -33.48 55.30 32.08
CA ASP A 278 -34.58 55.82 32.97
C ASP A 278 -34.26 55.68 34.44
N TYR A 279 -33.50 54.62 34.80
CA TYR A 279 -33.19 54.33 36.22
C TYR A 279 -31.67 54.45 36.50
N LYS A 280 -30.87 54.92 35.54
CA LYS A 280 -29.41 55.12 35.62
C LYS A 280 -28.65 53.87 36.07
N LEU A 281 -29.05 52.72 35.55
CA LEU A 281 -28.51 51.41 35.91
C LEU A 281 -27.73 50.76 34.75
N TRP A 282 -26.64 50.13 35.10
CA TRP A 282 -25.98 49.18 34.23
C TRP A 282 -26.38 47.74 34.57
N VAL A 283 -26.79 46.98 33.60
CA VAL A 283 -26.89 45.50 33.66
C VAL A 283 -25.62 44.95 33.10
N VAL A 284 -24.89 44.19 33.91
CA VAL A 284 -23.57 43.60 33.50
C VAL A 284 -23.63 42.10 33.70
N GLY A 285 -23.45 41.35 32.62
CA GLY A 285 -23.19 39.94 32.65
C GLY A 285 -21.68 39.66 32.54
N ARG A 286 -21.20 38.72 33.32
CA ARG A 286 -19.80 38.28 33.31
C ARG A 286 -19.76 36.77 33.24
N THR A 287 -18.99 36.22 32.26
CA THR A 287 -18.71 34.79 32.13
C THR A 287 -17.21 34.55 32.27
N ASP A 288 -16.81 33.59 33.10
CA ASP A 288 -15.41 33.20 33.25
C ASP A 288 -14.95 32.41 32.01
N LEU A 289 -14.00 32.98 31.27
CA LEU A 289 -13.42 32.34 30.07
C LEU A 289 -12.66 31.07 30.38
N SER A 290 -12.15 30.91 31.62
CA SER A 290 -11.50 29.65 32.04
C SER A 290 -12.49 28.48 31.99
N HIS A 291 -13.77 28.72 32.26
CA HIS A 291 -14.82 27.72 32.14
C HIS A 291 -15.07 27.37 30.66
N VAL A 292 -15.15 28.39 29.79
CA VAL A 292 -15.33 28.20 28.33
C VAL A 292 -14.16 27.43 27.72
N ASP A 293 -12.93 27.81 28.06
CA ASP A 293 -11.72 27.14 27.62
C ASP A 293 -11.65 25.72 28.20
N GLY A 294 -12.13 25.49 29.43
CA GLY A 294 -12.24 24.17 30.04
C GLY A 294 -13.17 23.20 29.26
N ILE A 295 -14.31 23.72 28.79
CA ILE A 295 -15.26 22.97 27.95
C ILE A 295 -14.57 22.61 26.64
N PHE A 296 -13.91 23.60 26.00
CA PHE A 296 -13.15 23.35 24.78
C PHE A 296 -12.09 22.26 24.97
N VAL A 297 -11.27 22.35 26.02
CA VAL A 297 -10.22 21.36 26.31
C VAL A 297 -10.81 19.95 26.50
N LYS A 298 -11.94 19.85 27.19
CA LYS A 298 -12.61 18.56 27.41
C LYS A 298 -13.14 17.97 26.11
N GLU A 299 -13.86 18.73 25.30
CA GLU A 299 -14.45 18.26 24.03
C GLU A 299 -13.38 17.99 22.99
N PHE A 300 -12.46 18.95 22.78
CA PHE A 300 -11.41 18.83 21.77
C PHE A 300 -10.33 17.83 22.17
N GLY A 301 -10.10 17.64 23.49
CA GLY A 301 -9.17 16.64 24.01
C GLY A 301 -9.53 15.21 23.59
N ILE A 302 -10.81 14.86 23.58
CA ILE A 302 -11.29 13.56 23.11
C ILE A 302 -10.96 13.38 21.62
N LEU A 303 -11.22 14.41 20.80
CA LEU A 303 -10.90 14.41 19.39
C LEU A 303 -9.39 14.33 19.15
N PHE A 304 -8.58 14.99 19.97
CA PHE A 304 -7.12 14.95 19.93
C PHE A 304 -6.58 13.53 20.19
N VAL A 305 -7.10 12.87 21.22
CA VAL A 305 -6.71 11.46 21.51
C VAL A 305 -7.10 10.54 20.35
N ALA A 306 -8.32 10.69 19.81
CA ALA A 306 -8.77 9.92 18.65
C ALA A 306 -7.88 10.18 17.42
N PHE A 307 -7.50 11.44 17.19
CA PHE A 307 -6.58 11.82 16.11
C PHE A 307 -5.22 11.14 16.26
N ILE A 308 -4.64 11.11 17.48
CA ILE A 308 -3.38 10.41 17.75
C ILE A 308 -3.50 8.91 17.42
N PHE A 309 -4.58 8.26 17.87
CA PHE A 309 -4.81 6.84 17.56
C PHE A 309 -4.91 6.58 16.05
N LEU A 310 -5.59 7.47 15.32
CA LEU A 310 -5.69 7.39 13.86
C LEU A 310 -4.31 7.50 13.21
N GLN A 311 -3.45 8.43 13.67
CA GLN A 311 -2.08 8.58 13.15
C GLN A 311 -1.23 7.33 13.43
N PHE A 312 -1.36 6.74 14.64
CA PHE A 312 -0.70 5.48 14.96
C PHE A 312 -1.16 4.33 14.05
N GLY A 313 -2.47 4.19 13.86
CA GLY A 313 -3.03 3.20 12.93
C GLY A 313 -2.50 3.38 11.50
N PHE A 314 -2.47 4.62 11.02
CA PHE A 314 -1.94 4.96 9.71
C PHE A 314 -0.43 4.65 9.59
N TYR A 315 0.37 4.95 10.62
CA TYR A 315 1.79 4.57 10.68
C TYR A 315 1.98 3.05 10.53
N PHE A 316 1.23 2.25 11.30
CA PHE A 316 1.34 0.79 11.23
C PHE A 316 0.89 0.23 9.88
N LEU A 317 -0.16 0.82 9.28
CA LEU A 317 -0.62 0.46 7.94
C LEU A 317 0.48 0.69 6.90
N VAL A 318 1.07 1.89 6.87
CA VAL A 318 2.16 2.24 5.94
C VAL A 318 3.38 1.35 6.15
N LYS A 319 3.75 1.08 7.41
CA LYS A 319 4.85 0.17 7.76
C LYS A 319 4.59 -1.26 7.26
N SER A 320 3.37 -1.74 7.38
CA SER A 320 2.96 -3.06 6.88
C SER A 320 3.04 -3.15 5.36
N ILE A 321 2.53 -2.13 4.65
CA ILE A 321 2.59 -2.04 3.18
C ILE A 321 4.04 -2.01 2.71
N ALA A 322 4.89 -1.16 3.30
CA ALA A 322 6.30 -1.04 2.94
C ALA A 322 7.06 -2.37 3.15
N LYS A 323 6.79 -3.07 4.26
CA LYS A 323 7.39 -4.39 4.55
C LYS A 323 6.93 -5.45 3.54
N ASN A 324 5.66 -5.44 3.17
CA ASN A 324 5.10 -6.39 2.22
C ASN A 324 5.65 -6.17 0.80
N GLU A 325 5.74 -4.91 0.37
CA GLU A 325 6.35 -4.53 -0.91
C GLU A 325 7.81 -4.99 -1.00
N GLN A 326 8.60 -4.78 0.06
CA GLN A 326 9.98 -5.22 0.11
C GLN A 326 10.10 -6.75 0.02
N ARG A 327 9.24 -7.50 0.72
CA ARG A 327 9.20 -8.97 0.65
C ARG A 327 8.84 -9.44 -0.75
N THR A 328 7.78 -8.90 -1.34
CA THR A 328 7.34 -9.25 -2.69
C THR A 328 8.43 -8.96 -3.72
N ARG A 329 9.08 -7.79 -3.62
CA ARG A 329 10.19 -7.43 -4.50
C ARG A 329 11.37 -8.39 -4.37
N SER A 330 11.76 -8.75 -3.14
CA SER A 330 12.84 -9.73 -2.91
C SER A 330 12.48 -11.10 -3.47
N GLN A 331 11.23 -11.50 -3.31
CA GLN A 331 10.71 -12.77 -3.83
C GLN A 331 10.69 -12.80 -5.36
N LEU A 332 10.26 -11.72 -6.00
CA LEU A 332 10.29 -11.57 -7.46
C LEU A 332 11.73 -11.59 -8.01
N ILE A 333 12.66 -10.90 -7.33
CA ILE A 333 14.09 -10.93 -7.70
C ILE A 333 14.66 -12.34 -7.56
N TYR A 334 14.29 -13.05 -6.47
CA TYR A 334 14.73 -14.43 -6.29
C TYR A 334 14.16 -15.34 -7.38
N GLN A 335 12.87 -15.29 -7.67
CA GLN A 335 12.22 -16.08 -8.72
C GLN A 335 12.79 -15.77 -10.12
N ALA A 336 13.09 -14.50 -10.41
CA ALA A 336 13.69 -14.12 -11.68
C ALA A 336 15.13 -14.65 -11.86
N ASN A 337 15.85 -14.95 -10.78
CA ASN A 337 17.25 -15.35 -10.80
C ASN A 337 17.48 -16.84 -10.48
N HIS A 338 16.45 -17.59 -10.11
CA HIS A 338 16.56 -19.00 -9.75
C HIS A 338 15.57 -19.85 -10.53
N ASP A 339 15.97 -21.06 -10.81
CA ASP A 339 15.11 -22.08 -11.41
C ASP A 339 14.06 -22.56 -10.40
N PRO A 340 12.77 -22.55 -10.73
CA PRO A 340 11.70 -22.88 -9.78
C PRO A 340 11.68 -24.36 -9.37
N LEU A 341 12.21 -25.26 -10.20
CA LEU A 341 12.22 -26.70 -9.95
C LEU A 341 13.34 -27.11 -8.99
N THR A 342 14.56 -26.65 -9.27
CA THR A 342 15.78 -27.06 -8.55
C THR A 342 16.25 -26.05 -7.52
N SER A 343 15.70 -24.82 -7.53
CA SER A 343 16.15 -23.68 -6.74
C SER A 343 17.61 -23.28 -6.98
N LEU A 344 18.24 -23.79 -8.01
CA LEU A 344 19.55 -23.35 -8.44
C LEU A 344 19.47 -21.97 -9.09
N PRO A 345 20.54 -21.18 -9.09
CA PRO A 345 20.66 -20.04 -9.98
C PRO A 345 20.34 -20.41 -11.42
N ASN A 346 19.67 -19.50 -12.14
CA ASN A 346 19.36 -19.67 -13.55
C ASN A 346 20.36 -18.90 -14.44
N ARG A 347 20.20 -19.00 -15.75
CA ARG A 347 21.00 -18.27 -16.75
C ARG A 347 21.04 -16.77 -16.51
N LEU A 348 19.92 -16.15 -16.11
CA LEU A 348 19.86 -14.70 -15.85
C LEU A 348 20.72 -14.32 -14.66
N TYR A 349 20.72 -15.13 -13.59
CA TYR A 349 21.60 -14.93 -12.45
C TYR A 349 23.08 -14.97 -12.86
N MET A 350 23.45 -15.97 -13.67
CA MET A 350 24.81 -16.11 -14.16
C MET A 350 25.23 -14.88 -14.98
N ARG A 351 24.43 -14.48 -15.97
CA ARG A 351 24.72 -13.30 -16.80
C ARG A 351 24.93 -12.02 -16.00
N ARG A 352 24.17 -11.83 -14.91
CA ARG A 352 24.29 -10.66 -14.04
C ARG A 352 25.52 -10.68 -13.14
N ASN A 353 26.03 -11.86 -12.83
CA ASN A 353 27.11 -12.01 -11.84
C ASN A 353 28.44 -12.42 -12.48
N ILE A 354 28.47 -12.81 -13.74
CA ILE A 354 29.69 -13.28 -14.42
C ILE A 354 30.76 -12.19 -14.53
N GLY A 355 30.38 -10.90 -14.53
CA GLY A 355 31.32 -9.79 -14.56
C GLY A 355 32.41 -9.93 -13.47
N LYS A 356 32.02 -10.35 -12.27
CA LYS A 356 32.93 -10.58 -11.16
C LYS A 356 34.00 -11.67 -11.40
N TRP A 357 33.76 -12.55 -12.36
CA TRP A 357 34.65 -13.62 -12.76
C TRP A 357 35.56 -13.22 -13.93
N ILE A 358 35.09 -12.27 -14.75
CA ILE A 358 35.75 -11.86 -15.99
C ILE A 358 36.57 -10.56 -15.80
N GLU A 359 36.20 -9.71 -14.79
CA GLU A 359 36.85 -8.42 -14.54
C GLU A 359 38.36 -8.52 -14.26
N ASP A 360 38.79 -9.66 -13.71
CA ASP A 360 40.21 -9.92 -13.46
C ASP A 360 40.73 -11.04 -14.36
N GLU A 361 41.34 -10.67 -15.50
CA GLU A 361 41.97 -11.63 -16.43
C GLU A 361 43.12 -12.42 -15.79
N SER A 362 43.63 -12.00 -14.63
CA SER A 362 44.69 -12.68 -13.88
C SER A 362 44.20 -13.90 -13.09
N GLU A 363 42.88 -14.00 -12.85
CA GLU A 363 42.29 -15.14 -12.15
C GLU A 363 41.57 -16.10 -13.13
N PRO A 364 42.29 -17.06 -13.71
CA PRO A 364 41.71 -18.01 -14.66
C PRO A 364 40.69 -18.92 -13.93
N PHE A 365 39.61 -19.25 -14.64
CA PHE A 365 38.58 -20.14 -14.15
C PHE A 365 38.11 -21.12 -15.27
N SER A 366 37.31 -22.11 -14.90
CA SER A 366 36.72 -23.04 -15.87
C SER A 366 35.20 -23.06 -15.78
N LEU A 367 34.59 -23.16 -16.95
CA LEU A 367 33.17 -23.40 -17.15
C LEU A 367 32.98 -24.84 -17.63
N LEU A 368 32.23 -25.64 -16.89
CA LEU A 368 31.77 -26.96 -17.25
C LEU A 368 30.31 -26.89 -17.70
N PHE A 369 30.05 -27.32 -18.94
CA PHE A 369 28.69 -27.52 -19.47
C PHE A 369 28.34 -28.99 -19.31
N ILE A 370 27.31 -29.29 -18.55
CA ILE A 370 26.91 -30.64 -18.14
C ILE A 370 25.51 -30.92 -18.73
N ASP A 371 25.43 -31.95 -19.57
CA ASP A 371 24.19 -32.45 -20.19
C ASP A 371 23.93 -33.87 -19.67
N ILE A 372 22.68 -34.20 -19.36
CA ILE A 372 22.29 -35.51 -18.85
C ILE A 372 21.93 -36.42 -20.03
N ASP A 373 22.71 -37.47 -20.19
CA ASP A 373 22.54 -38.43 -21.31
C ASP A 373 21.18 -39.14 -21.22
N ASN A 374 20.47 -39.18 -22.35
CA ASN A 374 19.18 -39.86 -22.50
C ASN A 374 18.05 -39.41 -21.55
N PHE A 375 18.12 -38.20 -20.99
CA PHE A 375 17.07 -37.67 -20.07
C PHE A 375 15.69 -37.61 -20.75
N LYS A 376 15.65 -37.33 -22.06
CA LYS A 376 14.41 -37.36 -22.84
C LYS A 376 13.70 -38.72 -22.77
N CYS A 377 14.44 -39.83 -22.80
CA CYS A 377 13.87 -41.17 -22.67
C CYS A 377 13.19 -41.38 -21.31
N VAL A 378 13.74 -40.81 -20.25
CA VAL A 378 13.09 -40.81 -18.91
C VAL A 378 11.75 -40.13 -18.95
N ASN A 379 11.68 -38.93 -19.55
CA ASN A 379 10.42 -38.19 -19.68
C ASN A 379 9.41 -38.95 -20.57
N ASP A 380 9.84 -39.49 -21.69
CA ASP A 380 9.00 -40.21 -22.65
C ASP A 380 8.42 -41.50 -22.03
N THR A 381 9.18 -42.15 -21.12
CA THR A 381 8.79 -43.43 -20.50
C THR A 381 7.97 -43.23 -19.22
N HIS A 382 8.33 -42.26 -18.37
CA HIS A 382 7.78 -42.13 -17.02
C HIS A 382 6.99 -40.82 -16.81
N GLY A 383 6.98 -39.93 -17.80
CA GLY A 383 6.33 -38.63 -17.73
C GLY A 383 7.19 -37.52 -17.09
N HIS A 384 6.78 -36.28 -17.34
CA HIS A 384 7.52 -35.07 -16.90
C HIS A 384 7.64 -34.94 -15.39
N ASP A 385 6.59 -35.30 -14.63
CA ASP A 385 6.61 -35.20 -13.16
C ASP A 385 7.70 -36.11 -12.55
N PHE A 386 7.92 -37.27 -13.17
CA PHE A 386 8.99 -38.15 -12.77
C PHE A 386 10.36 -37.56 -13.11
N GLY A 387 10.53 -37.04 -14.34
CA GLY A 387 11.74 -36.34 -14.76
C GLY A 387 12.10 -35.17 -13.87
N ASP A 388 11.10 -34.40 -13.39
CA ASP A 388 11.30 -33.31 -12.45
C ASP A 388 11.91 -33.78 -11.12
N LYS A 389 11.48 -34.94 -10.60
CA LYS A 389 12.07 -35.54 -9.39
C LYS A 389 13.51 -35.96 -9.61
N VAL A 390 13.81 -36.49 -10.81
CA VAL A 390 15.17 -36.85 -11.22
C VAL A 390 16.06 -35.62 -11.27
N LEU A 391 15.61 -34.54 -11.91
CA LEU A 391 16.37 -33.28 -12.00
C LEU A 391 16.67 -32.67 -10.62
N LYS A 392 15.75 -32.78 -9.68
CA LYS A 392 16.01 -32.38 -8.28
C LYS A 392 17.12 -33.20 -7.64
N GLN A 393 17.15 -34.52 -7.87
CA GLN A 393 18.24 -35.37 -7.37
C GLN A 393 19.58 -35.05 -8.03
N ILE A 394 19.60 -34.79 -9.36
CA ILE A 394 20.79 -34.36 -10.09
C ILE A 394 21.33 -33.06 -9.50
N ALA A 395 20.47 -32.07 -9.32
CA ALA A 395 20.85 -30.80 -8.72
C ALA A 395 21.45 -30.98 -7.30
N LEU A 396 20.85 -31.84 -6.48
CA LEU A 396 21.37 -32.16 -5.15
C LEU A 396 22.74 -32.86 -5.20
N ARG A 397 22.96 -33.76 -6.17
CA ARG A 397 24.26 -34.42 -6.38
C ARG A 397 25.33 -33.40 -6.84
N LEU A 398 24.98 -32.50 -7.76
CA LEU A 398 25.89 -31.47 -8.25
C LEU A 398 26.23 -30.45 -7.15
N MET A 399 25.28 -30.11 -6.28
CA MET A 399 25.52 -29.20 -5.16
C MET A 399 26.62 -29.70 -4.19
N ARG A 400 26.91 -30.99 -4.14
CA ARG A 400 28.01 -31.53 -3.31
C ARG A 400 29.40 -31.07 -3.77
N PHE A 401 29.51 -30.66 -5.02
CA PHE A 401 30.74 -30.09 -5.57
C PHE A 401 30.89 -28.60 -5.41
N ARG A 402 29.82 -27.93 -4.94
CA ARG A 402 29.81 -26.48 -4.77
C ARG A 402 30.71 -26.05 -3.62
N SER A 403 31.67 -25.17 -3.91
CA SER A 403 32.43 -24.43 -2.91
C SER A 403 31.86 -23.01 -2.74
N ARG A 404 32.41 -22.22 -1.80
CA ARG A 404 32.02 -20.80 -1.62
C ARG A 404 32.32 -19.93 -2.84
N VAL A 405 33.26 -20.32 -3.64
CA VAL A 405 33.74 -19.59 -4.82
C VAL A 405 33.30 -20.23 -6.14
N SER A 406 32.50 -21.30 -6.12
CA SER A 406 31.95 -21.93 -7.33
C SER A 406 30.49 -21.52 -7.53
N LEU A 407 30.05 -21.51 -8.80
CA LEU A 407 28.68 -21.20 -9.17
C LEU A 407 28.08 -22.39 -9.95
N LEU A 408 27.01 -22.95 -9.44
CA LEU A 408 26.21 -23.99 -10.13
C LEU A 408 24.91 -23.33 -10.60
N VAL A 409 24.60 -23.52 -11.88
CA VAL A 409 23.47 -22.92 -12.58
C VAL A 409 22.71 -24.03 -13.32
N ARG A 410 21.39 -23.95 -13.36
CA ARG A 410 20.61 -24.72 -14.32
C ARG A 410 20.34 -23.84 -15.53
N GLU A 411 20.87 -24.24 -16.68
CA GLU A 411 20.79 -23.48 -17.93
C GLU A 411 19.45 -23.70 -18.64
N SER A 412 19.07 -24.95 -18.84
CA SER A 412 17.80 -25.32 -19.44
C SER A 412 17.32 -26.68 -18.89
N SER A 413 16.49 -27.40 -19.60
CA SER A 413 15.85 -28.67 -19.25
C SER A 413 16.72 -29.60 -18.38
N ASP A 414 17.71 -30.23 -18.99
CA ASP A 414 18.65 -31.23 -18.45
C ASP A 414 20.11 -30.73 -18.46
N GLU A 415 20.31 -29.43 -18.71
CA GLU A 415 21.61 -28.80 -18.84
C GLU A 415 21.95 -27.99 -17.58
N PHE A 416 23.18 -28.20 -17.11
CA PHE A 416 23.72 -27.50 -15.95
C PHE A 416 25.07 -26.87 -16.29
N LEU A 417 25.32 -25.71 -15.71
CA LEU A 417 26.61 -25.01 -15.83
C LEU A 417 27.28 -24.98 -14.47
N PHE A 418 28.55 -25.31 -14.44
CA PHE A 418 29.35 -25.28 -13.24
C PHE A 418 30.60 -24.44 -13.46
N LEU A 419 30.68 -23.28 -12.79
CA LEU A 419 31.85 -22.42 -12.80
C LEU A 419 32.70 -22.73 -11.59
N THR A 420 34.01 -22.90 -11.82
CA THR A 420 34.99 -23.23 -10.78
C THR A 420 36.28 -22.45 -10.98
N PRO A 421 36.93 -21.99 -9.90
CA PRO A 421 38.22 -21.32 -9.99
C PRO A 421 39.37 -22.25 -10.36
N LEU A 422 39.07 -23.54 -10.57
CA LEU A 422 40.07 -24.49 -11.08
C LEU A 422 40.42 -24.16 -12.53
N SER A 423 41.69 -23.95 -12.82
CA SER A 423 42.21 -23.66 -14.17
C SER A 423 43.22 -24.74 -14.65
N ASN A 424 43.77 -25.50 -13.70
CA ASN A 424 44.70 -26.59 -14.04
C ASN A 424 43.96 -27.77 -14.68
N GLU A 425 44.43 -28.18 -15.84
CA GLU A 425 43.79 -29.24 -16.64
C GLU A 425 43.68 -30.59 -15.90
N VAL A 426 44.66 -30.94 -15.08
CA VAL A 426 44.65 -32.18 -14.29
C VAL A 426 43.55 -32.16 -13.22
N GLU A 427 43.36 -30.98 -12.55
CA GLU A 427 42.34 -30.81 -11.54
C GLU A 427 40.94 -30.80 -12.16
N ILE A 428 40.80 -30.13 -13.30
CA ILE A 428 39.54 -30.09 -14.07
C ILE A 428 39.14 -31.49 -14.52
N LYS A 429 40.06 -32.26 -15.09
CA LYS A 429 39.84 -33.65 -15.49
C LYS A 429 39.40 -34.51 -14.30
N ARG A 430 40.02 -34.31 -13.12
CA ARG A 430 39.65 -35.02 -11.89
C ARG A 430 38.23 -34.62 -11.43
N LEU A 431 37.91 -33.33 -11.48
CA LEU A 431 36.59 -32.84 -11.13
C LEU A 431 35.52 -33.41 -12.09
N ALA A 432 35.74 -33.29 -13.38
CA ALA A 432 34.81 -33.81 -14.40
C ALA A 432 34.54 -35.32 -14.24
N LYS A 433 35.59 -36.13 -14.07
CA LYS A 433 35.45 -37.58 -13.81
C LYS A 433 34.63 -37.85 -12.56
N ARG A 434 34.89 -37.10 -11.47
CA ARG A 434 34.16 -37.29 -10.20
C ARG A 434 32.70 -36.86 -10.31
N ILE A 435 32.38 -35.81 -11.09
CA ILE A 435 30.99 -35.44 -11.38
C ILE A 435 30.30 -36.58 -12.13
N ILE A 436 30.91 -37.11 -13.17
CA ILE A 436 30.38 -38.24 -13.92
C ILE A 436 30.15 -39.45 -13.02
N GLU A 437 31.12 -39.85 -12.21
CA GLU A 437 31.00 -40.96 -11.25
C GLU A 437 29.82 -40.81 -10.29
N VAL A 438 29.60 -39.58 -9.79
CA VAL A 438 28.49 -39.29 -8.84
C VAL A 438 27.15 -39.26 -9.55
N LEU A 439 27.09 -38.68 -10.73
CA LEU A 439 25.84 -38.62 -11.50
C LEU A 439 25.45 -39.98 -12.09
N SER A 440 26.41 -40.87 -12.39
CA SER A 440 26.16 -42.22 -12.88
C SER A 440 25.77 -43.24 -11.79
N GLN A 441 25.72 -42.82 -10.51
CA GLN A 441 25.16 -43.66 -9.46
C GLN A 441 23.65 -43.85 -9.64
N PRO A 442 23.08 -45.01 -9.25
CA PRO A 442 21.67 -45.27 -9.39
C PRO A 442 20.79 -44.16 -8.81
N TYR A 443 19.74 -43.81 -9.54
CA TYR A 443 18.67 -42.91 -9.08
C TYR A 443 17.49 -43.74 -8.59
N GLU A 444 16.98 -43.41 -7.42
CA GLU A 444 15.78 -44.00 -6.88
C GLU A 444 14.68 -42.96 -6.85
N VAL A 445 13.69 -43.14 -7.72
CA VAL A 445 12.52 -42.27 -7.77
C VAL A 445 11.27 -43.14 -7.69
N GLU A 446 10.45 -42.91 -6.64
CA GLU A 446 9.28 -43.75 -6.36
C GLU A 446 9.71 -45.23 -6.20
N SER A 447 9.26 -46.10 -7.10
CA SER A 447 9.59 -47.54 -7.09
C SER A 447 10.55 -47.96 -8.22
N ALA A 448 11.03 -46.98 -8.98
CA ALA A 448 11.92 -47.24 -10.10
C ALA A 448 13.38 -46.92 -9.75
N GLN A 449 14.26 -47.80 -10.15
CA GLN A 449 15.70 -47.61 -10.06
C GLN A 449 16.30 -47.64 -11.46
N PHE A 450 17.13 -46.64 -11.82
CA PHE A 450 17.70 -46.50 -13.15
C PHE A 450 19.05 -45.78 -13.09
N LEU A 451 19.80 -45.85 -14.17
CA LEU A 451 21.10 -45.25 -14.33
C LEU A 451 21.02 -44.16 -15.41
N LEU A 452 21.66 -43.03 -15.15
CA LEU A 452 21.86 -41.97 -16.13
C LEU A 452 23.35 -41.66 -16.22
N GLY A 453 23.81 -41.40 -17.44
CA GLY A 453 25.11 -40.82 -17.67
C GLY A 453 25.04 -39.29 -17.74
N CYS A 454 26.17 -38.67 -17.88
CA CYS A 454 26.26 -37.27 -18.25
C CYS A 454 27.47 -37.00 -19.15
N SER A 455 27.29 -36.06 -20.06
CA SER A 455 28.35 -35.54 -20.94
C SER A 455 28.78 -34.16 -20.50
N ILE A 456 30.09 -33.94 -20.35
CA ILE A 456 30.64 -32.70 -19.83
C ILE A 456 31.57 -32.05 -20.85
N GLY A 457 31.25 -30.82 -21.25
CA GLY A 457 32.16 -29.96 -22.01
C GLY A 457 32.84 -28.94 -21.11
N VAL A 458 34.09 -28.68 -21.30
CA VAL A 458 34.91 -27.79 -20.48
C VAL A 458 35.51 -26.69 -21.33
N ALA A 459 35.29 -25.43 -20.94
CA ALA A 459 35.98 -24.27 -21.45
C ALA A 459 36.76 -23.55 -20.34
N ARG A 460 37.95 -23.05 -20.62
CA ARG A 460 38.83 -22.33 -19.69
C ARG A 460 38.90 -20.84 -20.05
N PHE A 461 38.72 -19.99 -19.08
CA PHE A 461 38.94 -18.54 -19.22
C PHE A 461 40.41 -18.20 -18.87
N PRO A 462 41.08 -17.31 -19.61
CA PRO A 462 40.63 -16.63 -20.83
C PRO A 462 40.95 -17.39 -22.14
N GLU A 463 41.55 -18.57 -22.06
CA GLU A 463 42.14 -19.33 -23.18
C GLU A 463 41.08 -19.72 -24.26
N HIS A 464 39.90 -20.15 -23.81
CA HIS A 464 38.84 -20.64 -24.69
C HIS A 464 37.70 -19.64 -24.94
N GLY A 465 37.82 -18.43 -24.39
CA GLY A 465 36.89 -17.31 -24.58
C GLY A 465 37.16 -16.16 -23.63
N LYS A 466 36.89 -14.92 -24.09
CA LYS A 466 37.11 -13.70 -23.33
C LYS A 466 35.82 -13.13 -22.71
N ASP A 467 34.69 -13.67 -23.07
CA ASP A 467 33.37 -13.29 -22.57
C ASP A 467 32.53 -14.55 -22.31
N LEU A 468 31.38 -14.37 -21.65
CA LEU A 468 30.50 -15.48 -21.31
C LEU A 468 29.98 -16.24 -22.53
N ASP A 469 29.58 -15.52 -23.58
CA ASP A 469 28.97 -16.14 -24.75
C ASP A 469 29.98 -16.98 -25.54
N SER A 470 31.26 -16.55 -25.64
CA SER A 470 32.35 -17.34 -26.24
C SER A 470 32.70 -18.56 -25.38
N LEU A 471 32.76 -18.42 -24.06
CA LEU A 471 33.01 -19.56 -23.15
C LEU A 471 31.90 -20.59 -23.18
N LEU A 472 30.64 -20.15 -23.18
CA LEU A 472 29.48 -21.05 -23.30
C LEU A 472 29.53 -21.83 -24.63
N ARG A 473 29.81 -21.12 -25.74
CA ARG A 473 29.95 -21.78 -27.06
C ARG A 473 31.06 -22.82 -27.08
N SER A 474 32.22 -22.48 -26.50
CA SER A 474 33.35 -23.42 -26.45
C SER A 474 33.06 -24.65 -25.59
N ALA A 475 32.37 -24.43 -24.43
CA ALA A 475 31.96 -25.49 -23.54
C ALA A 475 30.89 -26.39 -24.19
N ASP A 476 29.93 -25.83 -24.91
CA ASP A 476 28.88 -26.55 -25.62
C ASP A 476 29.47 -27.41 -26.75
N ILE A 477 30.39 -26.85 -27.60
CA ILE A 477 31.09 -27.62 -28.65
C ILE A 477 31.84 -28.80 -28.05
N SER A 478 32.53 -28.60 -26.93
CA SER A 478 33.25 -29.70 -26.29
C SER A 478 32.30 -30.70 -25.62
N MET A 479 31.17 -30.27 -25.09
CA MET A 479 30.13 -31.15 -24.56
C MET A 479 29.51 -32.01 -25.66
N TYR A 480 29.22 -31.43 -26.83
CA TYR A 480 28.73 -32.19 -27.98
C TYR A 480 29.71 -33.30 -28.41
N LYS A 481 31.03 -33.06 -28.34
CA LYS A 481 32.03 -34.10 -28.56
C LYS A 481 32.00 -35.20 -27.50
N ALA A 482 31.85 -34.81 -26.21
CA ALA A 482 31.72 -35.77 -25.11
C ALA A 482 30.46 -36.65 -25.28
N LYS A 483 29.35 -36.05 -25.75
CA LYS A 483 28.06 -36.75 -25.97
C LYS A 483 28.12 -37.89 -27.00
N GLN A 484 29.09 -37.84 -27.94
CA GLN A 484 29.30 -38.94 -28.89
C GLN A 484 29.82 -40.24 -28.24
N GLN A 485 30.50 -40.09 -27.09
CA GLN A 485 31.01 -41.24 -26.33
C GLN A 485 30.12 -41.60 -25.15
N GLN A 486 29.16 -40.73 -24.83
CA GLN A 486 28.30 -40.74 -23.62
C GLN A 486 29.12 -40.94 -22.33
N ASN A 487 28.55 -40.52 -21.20
CA ASN A 487 29.16 -40.68 -19.90
C ASN A 487 30.66 -40.29 -19.86
N SER A 488 30.99 -39.18 -20.52
CA SER A 488 32.36 -38.75 -20.75
C SER A 488 32.53 -37.23 -20.60
N TYR A 489 33.77 -36.77 -20.67
CA TYR A 489 34.06 -35.32 -20.71
C TYR A 489 35.03 -34.98 -21.84
N SER A 490 34.97 -33.75 -22.32
CA SER A 490 35.90 -33.20 -23.28
C SER A 490 36.30 -31.78 -22.90
N ILE A 491 37.55 -31.45 -23.05
CA ILE A 491 38.06 -30.07 -22.89
C ILE A 491 38.12 -29.46 -24.29
N PHE A 492 37.61 -28.27 -24.45
CA PHE A 492 37.56 -27.57 -25.72
C PHE A 492 38.97 -27.42 -26.32
N THR A 493 39.05 -27.61 -27.60
CA THR A 493 40.22 -27.27 -28.42
C THR A 493 39.76 -26.56 -29.70
N THR A 494 40.64 -25.80 -30.34
CA THR A 494 40.32 -25.05 -31.58
C THR A 494 39.93 -25.97 -32.71
N GLU A 495 40.54 -27.17 -32.81
CA GLU A 495 40.23 -28.18 -33.81
C GLU A 495 38.76 -28.68 -33.66
N MET A 496 38.22 -28.70 -32.43
CA MET A 496 36.80 -29.06 -32.24
C MET A 496 35.86 -28.00 -32.81
N GLN A 497 36.22 -26.72 -32.69
CA GLN A 497 35.44 -25.65 -33.30
C GLN A 497 35.46 -25.74 -34.82
N ASP A 498 36.63 -25.94 -35.39
CA ASP A 498 36.79 -26.10 -36.85
C ASP A 498 36.00 -27.29 -37.37
N ALA A 499 36.09 -28.44 -36.69
CA ALA A 499 35.33 -29.63 -37.02
C ALA A 499 33.81 -29.42 -36.90
N HIS A 500 33.34 -28.68 -35.87
CA HIS A 500 31.93 -28.36 -35.72
C HIS A 500 31.42 -27.43 -36.82
N LEU A 501 32.16 -26.39 -37.13
CA LEU A 501 31.84 -25.47 -38.25
C LEU A 501 31.82 -26.22 -39.59
N TYR A 502 32.80 -27.13 -39.82
CA TYR A 502 32.84 -27.95 -41.01
C TYR A 502 31.58 -28.83 -41.12
N LYS A 503 31.19 -29.54 -40.06
CA LYS A 503 29.95 -30.34 -40.03
C LYS A 503 28.70 -29.52 -40.34
N MET A 504 28.56 -28.35 -39.77
CA MET A 504 27.44 -27.45 -40.07
C MET A 504 27.43 -27.04 -41.55
N LYS A 505 28.61 -26.76 -42.11
CA LYS A 505 28.73 -26.41 -43.53
C LYS A 505 28.36 -27.61 -44.39
N VAL A 506 28.82 -28.82 -44.05
CA VAL A 506 28.47 -30.06 -44.73
C VAL A 506 26.96 -30.30 -44.71
N GLU A 507 26.28 -30.12 -43.56
CA GLU A 507 24.83 -30.24 -43.48
C GLU A 507 24.10 -29.28 -44.44
N GLN A 508 24.47 -28.01 -44.39
CA GLN A 508 23.85 -26.99 -45.23
C GLN A 508 24.03 -27.33 -46.74
N ARG A 509 25.25 -27.70 -47.13
CA ARG A 509 25.57 -28.00 -48.53
C ARG A 509 24.93 -29.32 -48.98
N LEU A 510 24.87 -30.32 -48.11
CA LEU A 510 24.24 -31.60 -48.41
C LEU A 510 22.73 -31.45 -48.67
N ARG A 511 22.06 -30.63 -47.93
CA ARG A 511 20.64 -30.29 -48.16
C ARG A 511 20.41 -29.76 -49.58
N ILE A 512 21.27 -28.82 -50.00
CA ILE A 512 21.23 -28.24 -51.33
C ILE A 512 21.57 -29.30 -52.39
N ALA A 513 22.59 -30.17 -52.16
CA ALA A 513 23.00 -31.20 -53.04
C ALA A 513 21.91 -32.26 -53.32
N ILE A 514 21.18 -32.67 -52.27
CA ILE A 514 20.02 -33.58 -52.38
C ILE A 514 18.90 -32.92 -53.21
N GLU A 515 18.58 -31.64 -52.95
CA GLU A 515 17.54 -30.92 -53.69
C GLU A 515 17.88 -30.69 -55.16
N LYS A 516 19.14 -30.41 -55.46
CA LYS A 516 19.66 -30.21 -56.84
C LYS A 516 20.08 -31.49 -57.54
N GLN A 517 20.04 -32.64 -56.87
CA GLN A 517 20.45 -33.95 -57.35
C GLN A 517 21.89 -33.92 -57.88
N THR A 518 22.83 -33.28 -57.21
CA THR A 518 24.26 -33.21 -57.59
C THR A 518 25.08 -34.36 -57.02
N LEU A 519 24.50 -35.22 -56.21
CA LEU A 519 25.09 -36.47 -55.79
C LEU A 519 25.08 -37.46 -56.94
N PHE A 520 26.02 -38.40 -56.97
CA PHE A 520 26.08 -39.40 -57.99
C PHE A 520 26.49 -40.80 -57.44
N MET A 521 26.16 -41.85 -58.17
CA MET A 521 26.44 -43.21 -57.76
C MET A 521 27.67 -43.70 -58.50
N VAL A 522 28.58 -44.42 -57.81
CA VAL A 522 29.62 -45.24 -58.36
C VAL A 522 29.34 -46.72 -58.01
N PHE A 523 29.79 -47.63 -58.85
CA PHE A 523 29.47 -49.03 -58.67
C PHE A 523 30.77 -49.85 -58.58
N GLN A 524 30.95 -50.53 -57.44
CA GLN A 524 32.09 -51.37 -57.16
C GLN A 524 31.75 -52.81 -57.54
N PRO A 525 32.51 -53.46 -58.43
CA PRO A 525 32.20 -54.83 -58.85
C PRO A 525 32.39 -55.82 -57.69
N LEU A 526 31.42 -56.73 -57.56
CA LEU A 526 31.48 -57.92 -56.69
C LEU A 526 31.88 -59.14 -57.56
N VAL A 527 33.03 -59.71 -57.22
CA VAL A 527 33.69 -60.77 -58.08
C VAL A 527 33.64 -62.09 -57.33
N ARG A 528 33.32 -63.14 -58.07
CA ARG A 528 33.41 -64.53 -57.56
C ARG A 528 34.84 -65.03 -57.58
N ALA A 529 35.11 -66.17 -56.91
CA ALA A 529 36.42 -66.79 -56.89
C ALA A 529 36.94 -67.17 -58.29
N ASN A 530 36.07 -67.29 -59.32
CA ASN A 530 36.41 -67.56 -60.73
C ASN A 530 36.59 -66.27 -61.56
N GLU A 531 36.71 -65.09 -60.88
CA GLU A 531 36.90 -63.74 -61.46
C GLU A 531 35.67 -63.22 -62.26
N SER A 532 34.55 -63.90 -62.25
CA SER A 532 33.35 -63.41 -62.92
C SER A 532 32.62 -62.37 -62.00
N ILE A 533 32.16 -61.25 -62.58
CA ILE A 533 31.37 -60.29 -61.92
C ILE A 533 29.95 -60.84 -61.74
N HIS A 534 29.48 -60.94 -60.53
CA HIS A 534 28.12 -61.39 -60.22
C HIS A 534 27.20 -60.28 -59.76
N GLY A 535 27.73 -59.11 -59.30
CA GLY A 535 26.99 -58.00 -58.84
C GLY A 535 27.84 -56.74 -58.71
N VAL A 536 27.20 -55.67 -58.33
CA VAL A 536 27.89 -54.42 -58.02
C VAL A 536 27.31 -53.85 -56.74
N GLU A 537 28.17 -53.22 -55.93
CA GLU A 537 27.76 -52.43 -54.77
C GLU A 537 27.63 -50.96 -55.20
N ALA A 538 26.46 -50.37 -54.90
CA ALA A 538 26.16 -48.95 -55.19
C ALA A 538 26.67 -48.08 -54.06
N LEU A 539 27.59 -47.21 -54.38
CA LEU A 539 28.22 -46.30 -53.41
C LEU A 539 27.97 -44.85 -53.81
N VAL A 540 27.30 -44.10 -52.96
CA VAL A 540 27.04 -42.65 -53.17
C VAL A 540 28.32 -41.82 -53.03
N ARG A 541 28.50 -40.84 -53.93
CA ARG A 541 29.61 -39.90 -53.91
C ARG A 541 29.10 -38.50 -54.04
N TRP A 542 29.84 -37.62 -53.45
CA TRP A 542 29.47 -36.19 -53.43
C TRP A 542 30.67 -35.31 -53.68
N ILE A 543 30.56 -34.48 -54.71
CA ILE A 543 31.51 -33.41 -55.01
C ILE A 543 30.74 -32.12 -54.93
N ASP A 544 31.12 -31.24 -54.00
CA ASP A 544 30.52 -29.95 -53.80
C ASP A 544 31.41 -28.84 -54.37
N ASP A 545 30.77 -27.73 -54.86
CA ASP A 545 31.51 -26.66 -55.50
C ASP A 545 32.44 -25.89 -54.54
N GLU A 546 32.10 -25.89 -53.24
CA GLU A 546 32.86 -25.19 -52.19
C GLU A 546 33.72 -26.15 -51.33
N LEU A 547 33.21 -27.33 -51.04
CA LEU A 547 33.87 -28.28 -50.14
C LEU A 547 34.76 -29.24 -50.88
N GLY A 548 34.65 -29.30 -52.23
CA GLY A 548 35.33 -30.28 -53.05
C GLY A 548 34.75 -31.69 -52.85
N PHE A 549 35.57 -32.71 -52.88
CA PHE A 549 35.16 -34.08 -52.61
C PHE A 549 34.88 -34.25 -51.12
N VAL A 550 33.64 -34.56 -50.77
CA VAL A 550 33.23 -34.88 -49.40
C VAL A 550 33.03 -36.36 -49.27
N PRO A 551 33.83 -37.08 -48.46
CA PRO A 551 33.76 -38.53 -48.36
C PRO A 551 32.47 -38.98 -47.62
N PRO A 552 31.96 -40.21 -47.93
CA PRO A 552 30.73 -40.75 -47.36
C PRO A 552 30.71 -40.81 -45.80
N ASP A 553 31.84 -41.17 -45.21
CA ASP A 553 32.02 -41.21 -43.73
C ASP A 553 31.86 -39.86 -43.02
N VAL A 554 31.91 -38.79 -43.81
CA VAL A 554 31.63 -37.43 -43.29
C VAL A 554 30.17 -37.07 -43.47
N PHE A 555 29.58 -37.20 -44.67
CA PHE A 555 28.23 -36.66 -44.91
C PHE A 555 27.10 -37.64 -44.57
N ILE A 556 27.33 -38.95 -44.55
CA ILE A 556 26.29 -39.93 -44.16
C ILE A 556 25.94 -39.78 -42.68
N PRO A 557 26.89 -39.71 -41.71
CA PRO A 557 26.56 -39.45 -40.32
C PRO A 557 25.88 -38.08 -40.10
N VAL A 558 26.22 -37.06 -40.89
CA VAL A 558 25.52 -35.79 -40.88
C VAL A 558 24.07 -35.96 -41.32
N ALA A 559 23.82 -36.67 -42.42
CA ALA A 559 22.47 -36.96 -42.93
C ALA A 559 21.62 -37.72 -41.91
N GLU A 560 22.20 -38.70 -41.22
CA GLU A 560 21.54 -39.47 -40.16
C GLU A 560 21.14 -38.61 -38.95
N ASN A 561 22.05 -37.74 -38.48
CA ASN A 561 21.82 -36.92 -37.31
C ASN A 561 20.90 -35.72 -37.57
N THR A 562 20.72 -35.31 -38.83
CA THR A 562 19.94 -34.13 -39.22
C THR A 562 18.59 -34.46 -39.86
N GLY A 563 18.25 -35.76 -40.00
CA GLY A 563 17.04 -36.24 -40.66
C GLY A 563 17.03 -36.15 -42.17
N LEU A 564 18.20 -35.84 -42.80
CA LEU A 564 18.36 -35.80 -44.25
C LEU A 564 18.46 -37.21 -44.85
N MET A 565 18.71 -38.22 -44.02
CA MET A 565 18.95 -39.59 -44.46
C MET A 565 17.79 -40.18 -45.28
N GLN A 566 16.55 -39.82 -44.94
CA GLN A 566 15.39 -40.30 -45.71
C GLN A 566 15.40 -39.80 -47.17
N LYS A 567 15.69 -38.51 -47.39
CA LYS A 567 15.78 -37.92 -48.74
C LYS A 567 17.01 -38.45 -49.50
N LEU A 568 18.13 -38.52 -48.80
CA LEU A 568 19.37 -39.09 -49.37
C LEU A 568 19.19 -40.54 -49.76
N GLY A 569 18.59 -41.37 -48.90
CA GLY A 569 18.33 -42.78 -49.17
C GLY A 569 17.36 -43.01 -50.33
N THR A 570 16.31 -42.19 -50.45
CA THR A 570 15.42 -42.18 -51.60
C THR A 570 16.19 -41.91 -52.88
N PHE A 571 17.09 -40.94 -52.93
CA PHE A 571 17.96 -40.64 -54.07
C PHE A 571 18.86 -41.82 -54.38
N ILE A 572 19.53 -42.43 -53.37
CA ILE A 572 20.42 -43.57 -53.53
C ILE A 572 19.69 -44.77 -54.18
N ILE A 573 18.52 -45.14 -53.65
CA ILE A 573 17.69 -46.23 -54.10
C ILE A 573 17.23 -45.99 -55.56
N GLU A 574 16.63 -44.83 -55.82
CA GLU A 574 16.12 -44.54 -57.18
C GLU A 574 17.23 -44.48 -58.22
N SER A 575 18.33 -43.77 -57.90
CA SER A 575 19.45 -43.63 -58.82
C SER A 575 20.14 -44.96 -59.11
N SER A 576 20.34 -45.82 -58.09
CA SER A 576 20.98 -47.11 -58.26
C SER A 576 20.14 -48.10 -59.10
N ILE A 577 18.83 -48.18 -58.73
CA ILE A 577 17.89 -49.05 -59.47
C ILE A 577 17.75 -48.60 -60.92
N MET A 578 17.62 -47.32 -61.18
CA MET A 578 17.49 -46.71 -62.49
C MET A 578 18.70 -47.07 -63.37
N GLN A 579 19.93 -46.88 -62.85
CA GLN A 579 21.16 -47.14 -63.62
C GLN A 579 21.38 -48.60 -63.90
N ILE A 580 21.10 -49.52 -62.94
CA ILE A 580 21.25 -50.97 -63.18
C ILE A 580 20.13 -51.49 -64.07
N ALA A 581 18.92 -51.01 -63.97
CA ALA A 581 17.83 -51.32 -64.87
C ALA A 581 18.17 -50.91 -66.35
N HIS A 582 18.81 -49.74 -66.48
CA HIS A 582 19.33 -49.30 -67.79
C HIS A 582 20.41 -50.22 -68.30
N LEU A 583 21.39 -50.65 -67.47
CA LEU A 583 22.45 -51.57 -67.82
C LEU A 583 21.87 -52.91 -68.25
N HIS A 584 20.92 -53.51 -67.53
CA HIS A 584 20.26 -54.79 -67.89
C HIS A 584 19.55 -54.74 -69.24
N ARG A 585 19.05 -53.56 -69.65
CA ARG A 585 18.38 -53.37 -70.92
C ARG A 585 19.37 -53.24 -72.11
N THR A 586 20.55 -52.64 -71.83
CA THR A 586 21.50 -52.29 -72.86
C THR A 586 22.56 -53.41 -73.11
N THR A 587 22.83 -54.28 -72.11
CA THR A 587 23.94 -55.26 -72.20
C THR A 587 23.49 -56.70 -72.18
N GLU A 588 22.24 -57.06 -72.06
CA GLU A 588 21.69 -58.40 -71.82
C GLU A 588 22.29 -59.16 -70.62
N GLN A 589 23.19 -58.49 -69.83
CA GLN A 589 23.81 -59.10 -68.66
C GLN A 589 22.97 -58.77 -67.43
N LYS A 590 22.54 -59.77 -66.66
CA LYS A 590 21.80 -59.61 -65.39
C LYS A 590 22.81 -59.73 -64.25
N ILE A 591 23.23 -58.59 -63.73
CA ILE A 591 24.12 -58.51 -62.56
C ILE A 591 23.33 -58.14 -61.33
N GLY A 592 23.75 -58.60 -60.16
CA GLY A 592 23.14 -58.19 -58.85
C GLY A 592 23.46 -56.74 -58.50
N LEU A 593 22.60 -56.11 -57.75
CA LEU A 593 22.78 -54.77 -57.18
C LEU A 593 22.71 -54.84 -55.65
N SER A 594 23.77 -54.40 -55.00
CA SER A 594 23.81 -54.22 -53.53
C SER A 594 23.67 -52.74 -53.21
N ILE A 595 22.80 -52.38 -52.21
CA ILE A 595 22.59 -51.03 -51.73
C ILE A 595 22.70 -51.02 -50.23
N ASN A 596 23.54 -50.13 -49.69
CA ASN A 596 23.65 -49.87 -48.26
C ASN A 596 22.44 -49.11 -47.76
N ILE A 597 21.78 -49.58 -46.69
CA ILE A 597 20.59 -49.02 -46.09
C ILE A 597 20.87 -48.69 -44.62
N SER A 598 20.66 -47.44 -44.22
CA SER A 598 20.80 -47.06 -42.78
C SER A 598 19.63 -47.58 -41.95
N VAL A 599 19.92 -47.87 -40.68
CA VAL A 599 18.93 -48.34 -39.70
C VAL A 599 17.71 -47.40 -39.61
N ARG A 600 17.95 -46.08 -39.61
CA ARG A 600 16.89 -45.06 -39.55
C ARG A 600 16.01 -45.03 -40.80
N GLN A 601 16.57 -45.36 -41.93
CA GLN A 601 15.83 -45.45 -43.18
C GLN A 601 14.99 -46.73 -43.22
N PHE A 602 15.56 -47.84 -42.76
CA PHE A 602 14.94 -49.17 -42.76
C PHE A 602 13.69 -49.19 -41.83
N SER A 603 13.76 -48.57 -40.67
CA SER A 603 12.64 -48.49 -39.70
C SER A 603 11.50 -47.54 -40.10
N HIS A 604 11.61 -46.86 -41.25
CA HIS A 604 10.57 -45.96 -41.72
C HIS A 604 9.41 -46.72 -42.42
N ARG A 605 8.18 -46.48 -42.01
CA ARG A 605 6.95 -47.20 -42.45
C ARG A 605 6.76 -47.24 -43.97
N SER A 606 7.20 -46.21 -44.70
CA SER A 606 7.04 -46.12 -46.16
C SER A 606 8.24 -46.73 -46.95
N PHE A 607 9.25 -47.26 -46.27
CA PHE A 607 10.48 -47.74 -46.89
C PHE A 607 10.19 -48.86 -47.90
N SER A 608 9.54 -49.95 -47.48
CA SER A 608 9.21 -51.10 -48.32
C SER A 608 8.35 -50.73 -49.51
N GLU A 609 7.33 -49.91 -49.32
CA GLU A 609 6.43 -49.42 -50.36
C GLU A 609 7.17 -48.60 -51.42
N HIS A 610 8.03 -47.67 -50.98
CA HIS A 610 8.85 -46.87 -51.88
C HIS A 610 9.82 -47.75 -52.69
N LEU A 611 10.46 -48.72 -52.04
CA LEU A 611 11.37 -49.63 -52.68
C LEU A 611 10.65 -50.47 -53.78
N PHE A 612 9.52 -51.08 -53.45
CA PHE A 612 8.74 -51.89 -54.41
C PHE A 612 8.22 -51.04 -55.56
N THR A 613 7.69 -49.86 -55.31
CA THR A 613 7.25 -48.93 -56.36
C THR A 613 8.41 -48.56 -57.30
N THR A 614 9.61 -48.33 -56.74
CA THR A 614 10.80 -47.99 -57.53
C THR A 614 11.26 -49.15 -58.42
N LEU A 615 11.28 -50.39 -57.90
CA LEU A 615 11.59 -51.57 -58.67
C LEU A 615 10.62 -51.79 -59.84
N GLU A 616 9.32 -51.63 -59.61
CA GLU A 616 8.28 -51.72 -60.66
C GLU A 616 8.40 -50.58 -61.66
N LYS A 617 8.63 -49.35 -61.26
CA LYS A 617 8.85 -48.17 -62.12
C LYS A 617 9.95 -48.37 -63.12
N TYR A 618 11.08 -48.94 -62.70
CA TYR A 618 12.23 -49.16 -63.57
C TYR A 618 12.34 -50.57 -64.15
N GLN A 619 11.40 -51.47 -63.82
CA GLN A 619 11.32 -52.84 -64.29
C GLN A 619 12.56 -53.66 -63.95
N LEU A 620 13.13 -53.44 -62.75
CA LEU A 620 14.23 -54.25 -62.23
C LEU A 620 13.69 -55.44 -61.46
N SER A 621 14.15 -56.65 -61.72
CA SER A 621 13.76 -57.83 -60.95
C SER A 621 14.19 -57.70 -59.48
N ALA A 622 13.30 -57.87 -58.56
CA ALA A 622 13.59 -57.80 -57.11
C ALA A 622 14.67 -58.87 -56.74
N SER A 623 14.74 -60.02 -57.40
CA SER A 623 15.76 -61.03 -57.13
C SER A 623 17.22 -60.64 -57.50
N CYS A 624 17.38 -59.50 -58.19
CA CYS A 624 18.70 -58.92 -58.46
C CYS A 624 19.15 -57.97 -57.35
N LEU A 625 18.26 -57.59 -56.40
CA LEU A 625 18.56 -56.60 -55.33
C LEU A 625 18.98 -57.29 -54.03
N THR A 626 20.09 -56.83 -53.46
CA THR A 626 20.57 -57.19 -52.15
C THR A 626 20.59 -55.86 -51.31
N LEU A 627 19.95 -55.83 -50.14
CA LEU A 627 20.04 -54.73 -49.21
C LEU A 627 21.11 -55.02 -48.16
N GLU A 628 22.10 -54.15 -48.07
CA GLU A 628 23.16 -54.27 -47.08
C GLU A 628 22.86 -53.44 -45.87
N ILE A 629 22.85 -54.01 -44.68
CA ILE A 629 22.53 -53.38 -43.39
C ILE A 629 23.65 -53.67 -42.40
N THR A 630 24.00 -52.69 -41.58
CA THR A 630 25.03 -52.88 -40.55
C THR A 630 24.48 -53.57 -39.29
N GLU A 631 25.39 -54.17 -38.52
CA GLU A 631 25.10 -54.83 -37.24
C GLU A 631 24.35 -53.98 -36.25
N SER A 632 24.45 -52.64 -36.32
CA SER A 632 23.74 -51.68 -35.44
C SER A 632 22.22 -51.75 -35.55
N LEU A 633 21.64 -52.34 -36.59
CA LEU A 633 20.20 -52.60 -36.70
C LEU A 633 19.67 -53.51 -35.58
N PHE A 634 20.50 -54.38 -35.03
CA PHE A 634 20.10 -55.30 -33.94
C PHE A 634 19.96 -54.65 -32.56
N ILE A 635 20.31 -53.38 -32.44
CA ILE A 635 20.08 -52.60 -31.24
C ILE A 635 18.61 -52.11 -31.18
N GLU A 636 17.91 -52.09 -32.31
CA GLU A 636 16.48 -51.78 -32.38
C GLU A 636 15.61 -53.00 -32.02
N ASP A 637 14.32 -52.74 -31.73
CA ASP A 637 13.37 -53.78 -31.36
C ASP A 637 13.13 -54.75 -32.54
N VAL A 638 13.50 -56.02 -32.38
CA VAL A 638 13.37 -57.08 -33.36
C VAL A 638 11.94 -57.25 -33.90
N ASP A 639 10.95 -56.96 -33.05
CA ASP A 639 9.53 -57.05 -33.40
C ASP A 639 9.12 -55.99 -34.43
N ILE A 640 9.83 -54.87 -34.51
CA ILE A 640 9.61 -53.80 -35.51
C ILE A 640 10.27 -54.18 -36.86
N VAL A 641 11.43 -54.76 -36.80
CA VAL A 641 12.28 -55.03 -37.99
C VAL A 641 11.82 -56.29 -38.72
N LYS A 642 11.42 -57.35 -38.02
CA LYS A 642 11.05 -58.64 -38.52
C LYS A 642 9.97 -58.60 -39.62
N PRO A 643 8.84 -57.88 -39.51
CA PRO A 643 7.85 -57.80 -40.60
C PRO A 643 8.40 -57.18 -41.88
N ILE A 644 9.36 -56.24 -41.76
CA ILE A 644 10.00 -55.64 -42.96
C ILE A 644 10.85 -56.63 -43.66
N PHE A 645 11.67 -57.43 -42.94
CA PHE A 645 12.48 -58.51 -43.50
C PHE A 645 11.61 -59.55 -44.21
N GLU A 646 10.53 -60.01 -43.62
CA GLU A 646 9.60 -60.96 -44.18
C GLU A 646 9.00 -60.45 -45.52
N ALA A 647 8.55 -59.14 -45.52
CA ALA A 647 7.99 -58.53 -46.74
C ALA A 647 9.04 -58.41 -47.90
N LEU A 648 10.31 -58.15 -47.60
CA LEU A 648 11.39 -58.10 -48.56
C LEU A 648 11.68 -59.48 -49.08
N HIS A 649 11.74 -60.51 -48.25
CA HIS A 649 12.00 -61.88 -48.60
C HIS A 649 10.89 -62.50 -49.48
N GLU A 650 9.59 -62.18 -49.19
CA GLU A 650 8.43 -62.52 -50.00
C GLU A 650 8.55 -62.02 -51.44
N LYS A 651 9.24 -60.91 -51.67
CA LYS A 651 9.53 -60.32 -52.98
C LYS A 651 10.85 -60.82 -53.57
N ASN A 652 11.55 -61.79 -52.96
CA ASN A 652 12.86 -62.31 -53.33
C ASN A 652 13.98 -61.25 -53.32
N ILE A 653 13.89 -60.23 -52.44
CA ILE A 653 15.00 -59.32 -52.20
C ILE A 653 15.89 -59.94 -51.16
N LYS A 654 17.19 -59.97 -51.41
CA LYS A 654 18.20 -60.55 -50.51
C LYS A 654 18.61 -59.48 -49.45
N ILE A 655 18.93 -59.95 -48.24
CA ILE A 655 19.43 -59.14 -47.16
C ILE A 655 20.82 -59.63 -46.76
N SER A 656 21.78 -58.69 -46.83
CA SER A 656 23.19 -58.96 -46.43
C SER A 656 23.49 -58.17 -45.17
N LEU A 657 24.12 -58.79 -44.19
CA LEU A 657 24.61 -58.13 -42.97
C LEU A 657 26.09 -57.74 -43.24
N ASP A 658 26.33 -56.41 -43.12
CA ASP A 658 27.67 -55.86 -43.34
C ASP A 658 28.38 -55.58 -42.01
N ASP A 659 29.71 -55.46 -42.02
CA ASP A 659 30.60 -55.27 -40.88
C ASP A 659 30.42 -56.29 -39.74
N PHE A 660 30.10 -57.56 -40.07
CA PHE A 660 29.84 -58.59 -39.08
C PHE A 660 31.06 -58.89 -38.20
N GLY A 661 30.90 -58.81 -36.86
CA GLY A 661 31.94 -59.06 -35.86
C GLY A 661 32.63 -57.87 -35.32
N THR A 662 32.20 -56.64 -35.71
CA THR A 662 32.69 -55.37 -35.16
C THR A 662 31.82 -54.81 -33.97
N GLY A 663 30.67 -55.47 -33.73
CA GLY A 663 29.67 -55.00 -32.71
C GLY A 663 29.23 -56.14 -31.75
N TYR A 664 28.02 -55.96 -31.17
CA TYR A 664 27.45 -56.83 -30.14
C TYR A 664 26.44 -57.86 -30.67
N SER A 665 26.61 -58.42 -31.84
CA SER A 665 25.65 -59.41 -32.38
C SER A 665 25.57 -60.66 -31.53
N SER A 666 24.38 -60.93 -31.01
CA SER A 666 24.06 -62.24 -30.44
C SER A 666 23.72 -63.21 -31.55
N LEU A 667 24.45 -64.36 -31.62
CA LEU A 667 24.14 -65.43 -32.51
C LEU A 667 22.64 -65.89 -32.46
N SER A 668 21.94 -65.60 -31.40
CA SER A 668 20.53 -65.88 -31.29
C SER A 668 19.66 -64.95 -32.14
N MET A 669 20.07 -63.71 -32.37
CA MET A 669 19.37 -62.76 -33.26
C MET A 669 19.55 -63.07 -34.74
N LEU A 670 20.74 -63.45 -35.14
CA LEU A 670 20.99 -63.95 -36.50
C LEU A 670 20.07 -65.12 -36.85
N LYS A 671 19.72 -65.97 -35.89
CA LYS A 671 18.82 -67.10 -36.06
C LYS A 671 17.36 -66.74 -36.21
N ALA A 672 16.97 -65.51 -35.71
CA ALA A 672 15.61 -65.06 -35.69
C ALA A 672 15.17 -64.26 -36.92
N LEU A 673 16.13 -63.81 -37.77
CA LEU A 673 15.86 -62.96 -38.93
C LEU A 673 16.32 -63.71 -40.21
N PRO A 674 15.59 -63.60 -41.35
CA PRO A 674 15.94 -64.23 -42.62
C PRO A 674 17.03 -63.38 -43.28
N ILE A 675 18.31 -63.67 -42.94
CA ILE A 675 19.49 -63.06 -43.52
C ILE A 675 20.10 -64.07 -44.56
N ASP A 676 20.38 -63.54 -45.72
CA ASP A 676 20.89 -64.39 -46.87
C ASP A 676 22.40 -64.38 -46.94
N GLU A 677 23.09 -63.35 -46.52
CA GLU A 677 24.54 -63.17 -46.71
C GLU A 677 25.17 -62.42 -45.50
N LEU A 678 26.41 -62.80 -45.20
CA LEU A 678 27.23 -62.11 -44.18
C LEU A 678 28.50 -61.58 -44.90
N LYS A 679 28.75 -60.26 -44.76
CA LYS A 679 29.97 -59.59 -45.17
C LYS A 679 30.90 -59.44 -43.96
N ILE A 680 32.17 -59.80 -44.12
CA ILE A 680 33.16 -59.75 -43.06
C ILE A 680 34.27 -58.79 -43.45
#